data_c52e92c1a34a6f18f450e4e350c4db94
#
_entry.id   c52e92c1a34a6f18f450e4e350c4db94
#
_cell.length_a   1.000
_cell.length_b   1.000
_cell.length_c   1.000
_cell.angle_alpha   90.00
_cell.angle_beta   90.00
_cell.angle_gamma   90.00
#
_symmetry.space_group_name_H-M   'P 1'
#
loop_
_entity.id
_entity.type
_entity.pdbx_description
1 polymer ?
#
loop_
_entity_poly.entity_id
_entity_poly.type
_entity_poly.pdbx_seq_one_letter_code
_entity_poly.pdbx_strand_id
1 'polypeptide(L)'
;MILIVILVAVAAIYHVVTNSDSSDSLSFADVEEQIAEPVAALSDKAVEQATLEGHTLVAANDAYELYLYEPALSILVRNKKTGAVMESTVRDEESLAKVNDTWKGFLQSGVVVELQEDTNTMQKKIGLESSGARVSVEKIPGGFHARLDYPSYELGFEVEVKLYDDGSITAYIPENSIYENAENKKIGNIYLFPLLGNTKLGEVDGYMFVPDGNGALIYLDDKEGRFDSGYVQKVYGSDVGVGESYVLSLLWSQYETHNDPEQILAPVYGMVHTTDGMGYLAVIENGEEEASIYATPNGAYSDYNWVTASFRKSTTYIQPTSNSGGSVTKVTDRIQYDIKIRYLFVEEEEADYAGLAKRYRNYLLEKGELSQKEDEFRIRLDFLGSDVENWMLWKKAVPVTTVDNIREIYDELEARGVTDILTQYKGWQDGGICALPVTKLDVDSSIGGRKSLEELIADSKEQGIDFYLYTDGIRANPETGNTTFNTVKKMDKRLYEEEEYKTVYDTFVFWTPQKSYENLMTLQKNLAKKDIHELALGGVCNTLFTYALGDTMQTRSVSKYLYDRTLEELSGNTQLLLETPAACYWKYTKAMTDMPTADSNYIYTDQSVPFLSIALKGIMPMYSDYVNFEANEREYFLKLVETGIYPSFYLTWEDPSALIYTNSSDVYTSQYSVYKEQIVRYYEELKAVNEAVAGSYIDEHEQLANGLVKVTYDNGVTIYINYSDKALSADGITVEASDYVIGR
;
A
#
# COMPACT_ATOMS: atom_id res chain seq x y z
N MET A 1 13.19 53.12 -26.09
CA MET A 1 13.85 51.86 -26.39
C MET A 1 13.86 50.91 -25.18
N ILE A 2 14.27 51.34 -24.00
CA ILE A 2 14.28 50.51 -22.77
C ILE A 2 12.87 50.06 -22.35
N LEU A 3 11.85 50.90 -22.48
CA LEU A 3 10.46 50.56 -22.13
C LEU A 3 9.85 49.48 -23.09
N ILE A 4 10.25 49.49 -24.36
CA ILE A 4 9.81 48.49 -25.35
C ILE A 4 10.49 47.12 -25.05
N VAL A 5 11.74 47.15 -24.64
CA VAL A 5 12.48 45.92 -24.26
C VAL A 5 11.88 45.28 -23.00
N ILE A 6 11.50 46.11 -22.02
CA ILE A 6 10.82 45.63 -20.81
C ILE A 6 9.42 45.09 -21.15
N LEU A 7 8.66 45.74 -22.00
CA LEU A 7 7.33 45.29 -22.43
C LEU A 7 7.42 44.00 -23.24
N VAL A 8 8.43 43.83 -24.10
CA VAL A 8 8.67 42.62 -24.87
C VAL A 8 9.15 41.49 -23.93
N ALA A 9 10.02 41.79 -22.94
CA ALA A 9 10.44 40.85 -21.94
C ALA A 9 9.28 40.40 -21.03
N VAL A 10 8.42 41.34 -20.60
CA VAL A 10 7.21 41.02 -19.83
C VAL A 10 6.19 40.24 -20.65
N ALA A 11 6.01 40.57 -21.94
CA ALA A 11 5.15 39.81 -22.84
C ALA A 11 5.72 38.42 -23.15
N ALA A 12 7.05 38.29 -23.28
CA ALA A 12 7.71 36.99 -23.45
C ALA A 12 7.63 36.15 -22.19
N ILE A 13 7.82 36.76 -21.02
CA ILE A 13 7.64 36.08 -19.71
C ILE A 13 6.16 35.71 -19.54
N TYR A 14 5.23 36.59 -19.86
CA TYR A 14 3.79 36.29 -19.81
C TYR A 14 3.40 35.15 -20.78
N HIS A 15 3.98 35.15 -21.98
CA HIS A 15 3.74 34.10 -22.98
C HIS A 15 4.40 32.76 -22.58
N VAL A 16 5.56 32.81 -21.96
CA VAL A 16 6.22 31.61 -21.37
C VAL A 16 5.43 31.10 -20.16
N VAL A 17 4.95 31.99 -19.29
CA VAL A 17 4.14 31.63 -18.12
C VAL A 17 2.76 31.07 -18.53
N THR A 18 2.13 31.63 -19.58
CA THR A 18 0.83 31.13 -20.08
C THR A 18 0.94 29.89 -20.96
N ASN A 19 2.09 29.64 -21.57
CA ASN A 19 2.31 28.44 -22.38
C ASN A 19 3.03 27.30 -21.61
N SER A 20 3.57 27.56 -20.41
CA SER A 20 4.13 26.49 -19.57
C SER A 20 3.09 25.72 -18.75
N ASP A 21 1.85 26.23 -18.68
CA ASP A 21 0.73 25.52 -18.06
C ASP A 21 -0.05 24.62 -19.05
N SER A 22 0.47 24.39 -20.25
CA SER A 22 -0.16 23.47 -21.22
C SER A 22 0.45 22.06 -21.20
N SER A 23 0.61 21.46 -20.00
CA SER A 23 0.43 20.04 -19.91
C SER A 23 -1.07 19.79 -20.04
N ASP A 24 -1.51 19.13 -21.11
CA ASP A 24 -2.91 18.80 -21.29
C ASP A 24 -3.42 18.07 -20.03
N SER A 25 -4.51 18.58 -19.46
CA SER A 25 -5.15 17.90 -18.33
C SER A 25 -5.71 16.57 -18.84
N LEU A 26 -5.34 15.48 -18.17
CA LEU A 26 -5.87 14.16 -18.49
C LEU A 26 -7.31 14.03 -17.96
N SER A 27 -8.14 13.35 -18.72
CA SER A 27 -9.52 13.00 -18.36
C SER A 27 -9.62 11.52 -17.97
N PHE A 28 -10.75 11.11 -17.43
CA PHE A 28 -11.02 9.69 -17.18
C PHE A 28 -10.85 8.83 -18.46
N ALA A 29 -11.28 9.34 -19.63
CA ALA A 29 -11.13 8.63 -20.88
C ALA A 29 -9.66 8.44 -21.31
N ASP A 30 -8.75 9.31 -20.85
CA ASP A 30 -7.32 9.19 -21.14
C ASP A 30 -6.62 8.20 -20.24
N VAL A 31 -7.16 7.96 -19.02
CA VAL A 31 -6.61 7.07 -17.98
C VAL A 31 -7.46 5.81 -17.78
N GLU A 32 -8.49 5.62 -18.60
CA GLU A 32 -9.34 4.43 -18.54
C GLU A 32 -8.48 3.18 -18.74
N GLU A 33 -8.23 2.48 -17.65
CA GLU A 33 -7.58 1.17 -17.68
C GLU A 33 -8.52 0.20 -18.38
N GLN A 34 -8.00 -0.58 -19.33
CA GLN A 34 -8.73 -1.73 -19.83
C GLN A 34 -8.97 -2.65 -18.65
N ILE A 35 -10.25 -2.84 -18.30
CA ILE A 35 -10.63 -3.81 -17.28
C ILE A 35 -10.08 -5.15 -17.72
N ALA A 36 -9.13 -5.70 -16.96
CA ALA A 36 -8.49 -6.96 -17.31
C ALA A 36 -9.54 -8.03 -17.55
N GLU A 37 -9.39 -8.77 -18.65
CA GLU A 37 -10.24 -9.91 -18.96
C GLU A 37 -10.28 -10.85 -17.73
N PRO A 38 -11.45 -11.39 -17.37
CA PRO A 38 -11.54 -12.28 -16.21
C PRO A 38 -10.65 -13.50 -16.40
N VAL A 39 -9.84 -13.80 -15.39
CA VAL A 39 -8.91 -14.94 -15.39
C VAL A 39 -9.67 -16.29 -15.47
N ALA A 40 -10.90 -16.33 -14.92
CA ALA A 40 -11.76 -17.51 -14.94
C ALA A 40 -12.98 -17.31 -15.84
N ALA A 41 -13.52 -18.40 -16.38
CA ALA A 41 -14.77 -18.41 -17.11
C ALA A 41 -15.96 -18.10 -16.18
N LEU A 42 -16.99 -17.44 -16.72
CA LEU A 42 -18.25 -17.24 -16.00
C LEU A 42 -18.93 -18.60 -15.75
N SER A 43 -19.55 -18.75 -14.59
CA SER A 43 -20.39 -19.90 -14.32
C SER A 43 -21.63 -19.85 -15.22
N ASP A 44 -21.77 -20.85 -16.10
CA ASP A 44 -22.89 -21.00 -17.03
C ASP A 44 -23.91 -22.07 -16.60
N LYS A 45 -23.76 -22.62 -15.37
CA LYS A 45 -24.67 -23.66 -14.87
C LYS A 45 -26.08 -23.14 -14.77
N ALA A 46 -27.00 -23.86 -15.40
CA ALA A 46 -28.42 -23.62 -15.25
C ALA A 46 -28.83 -23.80 -13.78
N VAL A 47 -29.43 -22.77 -13.18
CA VAL A 47 -29.92 -22.81 -11.80
C VAL A 47 -31.43 -23.07 -11.79
N GLU A 48 -31.85 -24.09 -11.02
CA GLU A 48 -33.26 -24.27 -10.68
C GLU A 48 -33.69 -23.20 -9.69
N GLN A 49 -35.00 -22.85 -9.71
CA GLN A 49 -35.52 -21.87 -8.79
C GLN A 49 -35.43 -22.39 -7.35
N ALA A 50 -34.57 -21.81 -6.54
CA ALA A 50 -34.41 -22.14 -5.12
C ALA A 50 -34.35 -20.85 -4.28
N THR A 51 -34.76 -20.97 -3.02
CA THR A 51 -34.69 -19.87 -2.05
C THR A 51 -34.01 -20.35 -0.77
N LEU A 52 -33.17 -19.49 -0.20
CA LEU A 52 -32.50 -19.71 1.07
C LEU A 52 -32.65 -18.42 1.91
N GLU A 53 -33.21 -18.51 3.10
CA GLU A 53 -33.40 -17.36 3.99
C GLU A 53 -34.02 -16.11 3.32
N GLY A 54 -34.99 -16.33 2.42
CA GLY A 54 -35.64 -15.25 1.68
C GLY A 54 -34.90 -14.72 0.46
N HIS A 55 -33.66 -15.16 0.22
CA HIS A 55 -32.89 -14.87 -0.99
C HIS A 55 -33.23 -15.87 -2.10
N THR A 56 -33.21 -15.41 -3.33
CA THR A 56 -33.45 -16.24 -4.54
C THR A 56 -32.11 -16.62 -5.19
N LEU A 57 -31.93 -17.88 -5.57
CA LEU A 57 -30.75 -18.36 -6.26
C LEU A 57 -30.60 -17.67 -7.64
N VAL A 58 -29.45 -17.04 -7.88
CA VAL A 58 -29.16 -16.32 -9.13
C VAL A 58 -28.06 -16.96 -9.93
N ALA A 59 -27.05 -17.58 -9.27
CA ALA A 59 -25.96 -18.30 -9.93
C ALA A 59 -25.44 -19.43 -9.04
N ALA A 60 -24.81 -20.45 -9.65
CA ALA A 60 -24.15 -21.53 -8.95
C ALA A 60 -22.98 -22.08 -9.80
N ASN A 61 -21.90 -22.53 -9.14
CA ASN A 61 -20.85 -23.33 -9.75
C ASN A 61 -20.73 -24.69 -9.03
N ASP A 62 -19.57 -25.36 -9.08
CA ASP A 62 -19.36 -26.62 -8.38
C ASP A 62 -19.26 -26.46 -6.87
N ALA A 63 -18.69 -25.38 -6.39
CA ALA A 63 -18.39 -25.12 -4.98
C ALA A 63 -19.42 -24.22 -4.29
N TYR A 64 -19.91 -23.20 -4.98
CA TYR A 64 -20.72 -22.12 -4.37
C TYR A 64 -22.07 -21.92 -5.06
N GLU A 65 -22.98 -21.34 -4.29
CA GLU A 65 -24.28 -20.82 -4.72
C GLU A 65 -24.38 -19.34 -4.31
N LEU A 66 -24.76 -18.51 -5.27
CA LEU A 66 -25.01 -17.07 -5.06
C LEU A 66 -26.51 -16.80 -5.05
N TYR A 67 -27.02 -16.27 -3.95
CA TYR A 67 -28.40 -15.89 -3.75
C TYR A 67 -28.53 -14.38 -3.62
N LEU A 68 -29.69 -13.84 -3.99
CA LEU A 68 -30.02 -12.42 -3.96
C LEU A 68 -31.36 -12.16 -3.25
N TYR A 69 -31.36 -11.19 -2.32
CA TYR A 69 -32.59 -10.54 -1.82
C TYR A 69 -32.69 -9.15 -2.46
N GLU A 70 -33.51 -9.03 -3.51
CA GLU A 70 -33.60 -7.85 -4.37
C GLU A 70 -33.89 -6.53 -3.62
N PRO A 71 -34.85 -6.46 -2.64
CA PRO A 71 -35.21 -5.17 -2.03
C PRO A 71 -34.06 -4.44 -1.34
N ALA A 72 -33.14 -5.19 -0.73
CA ALA A 72 -31.93 -4.68 -0.06
C ALA A 72 -30.68 -4.80 -0.90
N LEU A 73 -30.75 -5.39 -2.09
CA LEU A 73 -29.62 -5.86 -2.88
C LEU A 73 -28.64 -6.69 -2.04
N SER A 74 -29.19 -7.52 -1.13
CA SER A 74 -28.38 -8.37 -0.26
C SER A 74 -27.95 -9.62 -1.00
N ILE A 75 -26.67 -9.93 -0.99
CA ILE A 75 -26.14 -11.22 -1.47
C ILE A 75 -25.92 -12.17 -0.30
N LEU A 76 -26.15 -13.46 -0.55
CA LEU A 76 -25.81 -14.54 0.32
C LEU A 76 -25.03 -15.57 -0.50
N VAL A 77 -23.83 -15.91 -0.03
CA VAL A 77 -22.97 -16.92 -0.64
C VAL A 77 -22.97 -18.16 0.22
N ARG A 78 -23.32 -19.30 -0.37
CA ARG A 78 -23.34 -20.59 0.31
C ARG A 78 -22.29 -21.52 -0.25
N ASN A 79 -21.46 -22.10 0.62
CA ASN A 79 -20.63 -23.23 0.28
C ASN A 79 -21.49 -24.50 0.16
N LYS A 80 -21.46 -25.18 -0.98
CA LYS A 80 -22.30 -26.36 -1.24
C LYS A 80 -21.87 -27.60 -0.47
N LYS A 81 -20.58 -27.68 -0.10
CA LYS A 81 -19.99 -28.84 0.58
C LYS A 81 -20.28 -28.79 2.08
N THR A 82 -19.99 -27.67 2.72
CA THR A 82 -20.12 -27.48 4.17
C THR A 82 -21.52 -26.97 4.56
N GLY A 83 -22.19 -26.26 3.68
CA GLY A 83 -23.43 -25.55 3.95
C GLY A 83 -23.24 -24.20 4.64
N ALA A 84 -22.00 -23.79 4.92
CA ALA A 84 -21.68 -22.48 5.49
C ALA A 84 -22.18 -21.35 4.59
N VAL A 85 -22.61 -20.24 5.20
CA VAL A 85 -23.17 -19.09 4.51
C VAL A 85 -22.52 -17.79 4.97
N MET A 86 -22.38 -16.85 4.04
CA MET A 86 -22.00 -15.47 4.31
C MET A 86 -22.99 -14.52 3.66
N GLU A 87 -23.66 -13.72 4.49
CA GLU A 87 -24.66 -12.73 4.06
C GLU A 87 -24.08 -11.31 4.12
N SER A 88 -24.59 -10.41 3.26
CA SER A 88 -24.11 -9.04 3.14
C SER A 88 -24.99 -7.99 3.80
N THR A 89 -26.00 -8.41 4.62
CA THR A 89 -26.89 -7.50 5.38
C THR A 89 -27.27 -8.09 6.72
N VAL A 90 -27.73 -7.24 7.63
CA VAL A 90 -28.30 -7.64 8.92
C VAL A 90 -29.81 -7.54 8.86
N ARG A 91 -30.50 -8.62 9.28
CA ARG A 91 -31.95 -8.69 9.36
C ARG A 91 -32.49 -8.98 10.78
N ASP A 92 -31.60 -9.02 11.77
CA ASP A 92 -31.97 -9.18 13.18
C ASP A 92 -32.61 -7.91 13.74
N GLU A 93 -33.94 -7.93 13.87
CA GLU A 93 -34.74 -6.80 14.36
C GLU A 93 -34.34 -6.36 15.77
N GLU A 94 -33.86 -7.26 16.63
CA GLU A 94 -33.41 -6.91 17.98
C GLU A 94 -32.18 -6.03 17.96
N SER A 95 -31.17 -6.38 17.17
CA SER A 95 -29.95 -5.58 17.00
C SER A 95 -30.23 -4.29 16.24
N LEU A 96 -31.08 -4.33 15.20
CA LEU A 96 -31.47 -3.14 14.44
C LEU A 96 -32.24 -2.12 15.29
N ALA A 97 -32.95 -2.55 16.35
CA ALA A 97 -33.64 -1.66 17.27
C ALA A 97 -32.67 -0.92 18.23
N LYS A 98 -31.43 -1.37 18.37
CA LYS A 98 -30.44 -0.77 19.26
C LYS A 98 -29.63 0.36 18.60
N VAL A 99 -29.66 0.46 17.28
CA VAL A 99 -28.88 1.43 16.51
C VAL A 99 -29.78 2.58 16.01
N ASN A 100 -29.17 3.72 15.69
CA ASN A 100 -29.89 4.85 15.10
C ASN A 100 -30.27 4.58 13.63
N ASP A 101 -31.16 5.41 13.06
CA ASP A 101 -31.68 5.23 11.70
C ASP A 101 -30.59 5.20 10.62
N THR A 102 -29.51 5.92 10.79
CA THR A 102 -28.37 5.94 9.85
C THR A 102 -27.69 4.58 9.83
N TRP A 103 -27.35 4.05 11.00
CA TRP A 103 -26.72 2.74 11.11
C TRP A 103 -27.69 1.61 10.76
N LYS A 104 -28.98 1.76 11.10
CA LYS A 104 -30.00 0.80 10.67
C LYS A 104 -30.03 0.71 9.13
N GLY A 105 -30.06 1.84 8.43
CA GLY A 105 -30.03 1.87 6.97
C GLY A 105 -28.73 1.28 6.38
N PHE A 106 -27.59 1.50 7.04
CA PHE A 106 -26.30 0.90 6.64
C PHE A 106 -26.31 -0.63 6.78
N LEU A 107 -26.73 -1.13 7.93
CA LEU A 107 -26.75 -2.57 8.25
C LEU A 107 -27.71 -3.36 7.34
N GLN A 108 -28.78 -2.76 6.88
CA GLN A 108 -29.81 -3.41 6.06
C GLN A 108 -29.58 -3.32 4.54
N SER A 109 -28.47 -2.74 4.08
CA SER A 109 -28.29 -2.45 2.65
C SER A 109 -27.04 -3.10 2.08
N GLY A 110 -27.19 -3.81 0.96
CA GLY A 110 -26.05 -4.33 0.17
C GLY A 110 -25.25 -3.24 -0.54
N VAL A 111 -25.83 -2.05 -0.71
CA VAL A 111 -25.13 -0.87 -1.22
C VAL A 111 -25.49 0.34 -0.36
N VAL A 112 -24.47 1.08 0.07
CA VAL A 112 -24.64 2.30 0.87
C VAL A 112 -23.94 3.46 0.18
N VAL A 113 -24.59 4.62 0.14
CA VAL A 113 -24.02 5.87 -0.39
C VAL A 113 -23.81 6.85 0.76
N GLU A 114 -22.64 7.43 0.85
CA GLU A 114 -22.42 8.63 1.65
C GLU A 114 -22.65 9.86 0.78
N LEU A 115 -23.61 10.69 1.20
CA LEU A 115 -23.91 11.95 0.52
C LEU A 115 -23.04 13.07 1.03
N GLN A 116 -22.45 13.79 0.11
CA GLN A 116 -21.74 15.04 0.38
C GLN A 116 -22.64 16.22 -0.01
N GLU A 117 -22.95 17.08 0.95
CA GLU A 117 -23.69 18.32 0.71
C GLU A 117 -22.72 19.52 0.75
N ASP A 118 -22.88 20.50 -0.15
CA ASP A 118 -21.96 21.63 -0.36
C ASP A 118 -21.63 22.44 0.91
N THR A 119 -22.49 22.46 1.89
CA THR A 119 -22.33 23.26 3.11
C THR A 119 -22.03 22.43 4.35
N ASN A 120 -22.06 21.12 4.24
CA ASN A 120 -21.92 20.22 5.38
C ASN A 120 -20.70 19.34 5.22
N THR A 121 -19.78 19.39 6.18
CA THR A 121 -18.60 18.51 6.23
C THR A 121 -18.96 17.10 6.71
N MET A 122 -20.16 16.89 7.28
CA MET A 122 -20.62 15.59 7.72
C MET A 122 -21.32 14.87 6.59
N GLN A 123 -20.78 13.74 6.18
CA GLN A 123 -21.38 12.87 5.16
C GLN A 123 -22.55 12.07 5.74
N LYS A 124 -23.68 12.09 5.06
CA LYS A 124 -24.87 11.33 5.44
C LYS A 124 -24.86 9.97 4.75
N LYS A 125 -24.80 8.89 5.53
CA LYS A 125 -24.96 7.53 5.01
C LYS A 125 -26.44 7.26 4.70
N ILE A 126 -26.74 6.78 3.50
CA ILE A 126 -28.07 6.38 3.05
C ILE A 126 -28.03 4.93 2.53
N GLY A 127 -28.89 4.09 3.10
CA GLY A 127 -29.13 2.74 2.59
C GLY A 127 -30.29 2.73 1.58
N LEU A 128 -30.52 1.61 0.94
CA LEU A 128 -31.52 1.47 -0.12
C LEU A 128 -32.94 1.73 0.40
N GLU A 129 -33.38 0.99 1.41
CA GLU A 129 -34.72 1.13 1.96
C GLU A 129 -34.93 2.50 2.66
N SER A 130 -33.98 2.91 3.48
CA SER A 130 -34.07 4.16 4.26
C SER A 130 -34.10 5.42 3.40
N SER A 131 -33.60 5.36 2.18
CA SER A 131 -33.61 6.48 1.21
C SER A 131 -34.79 6.44 0.25
N GLY A 132 -35.60 5.35 0.25
CA GLY A 132 -36.64 5.12 -0.74
C GLY A 132 -36.09 4.86 -2.15
N ALA A 133 -34.90 4.26 -2.22
CA ALA A 133 -34.27 3.88 -3.49
C ALA A 133 -35.16 2.88 -4.25
N ARG A 134 -35.12 2.96 -5.58
CA ARG A 134 -35.72 2.00 -6.49
C ARG A 134 -34.64 1.04 -6.96
N VAL A 135 -34.90 -0.26 -6.72
CA VAL A 135 -33.99 -1.33 -7.18
C VAL A 135 -34.71 -2.07 -8.32
N SER A 136 -34.00 -2.26 -9.42
CA SER A 136 -34.50 -3.06 -10.56
C SER A 136 -33.38 -4.03 -10.94
N VAL A 137 -33.72 -5.34 -10.91
CA VAL A 137 -32.73 -6.41 -11.14
C VAL A 137 -33.08 -7.19 -12.39
N GLU A 138 -32.05 -7.50 -13.17
CA GLU A 138 -32.07 -8.39 -14.32
C GLU A 138 -31.08 -9.53 -14.09
N LYS A 139 -31.50 -10.79 -14.34
CA LYS A 139 -30.59 -11.93 -14.32
C LYS A 139 -29.73 -11.92 -15.57
N ILE A 140 -28.43 -12.10 -15.38
CA ILE A 140 -27.44 -12.23 -16.45
C ILE A 140 -26.68 -13.57 -16.30
N PRO A 141 -25.92 -14.02 -17.30
CA PRO A 141 -25.07 -15.19 -17.15
C PRO A 141 -24.13 -15.05 -15.95
N GLY A 142 -24.12 -16.06 -15.09
CA GLY A 142 -23.30 -16.10 -13.89
C GLY A 142 -23.76 -15.20 -12.73
N GLY A 143 -24.87 -14.45 -12.85
CA GLY A 143 -25.26 -13.56 -11.76
C GLY A 143 -26.43 -12.63 -12.05
N PHE A 144 -26.27 -11.36 -11.71
CA PHE A 144 -27.31 -10.35 -11.92
C PHE A 144 -26.72 -8.96 -12.23
N HIS A 145 -27.54 -8.14 -12.86
CA HIS A 145 -27.33 -6.72 -13.07
C HIS A 145 -28.45 -5.96 -12.35
N ALA A 146 -28.11 -4.96 -11.56
CA ALA A 146 -29.05 -4.15 -10.81
C ALA A 146 -28.89 -2.67 -11.17
N ARG A 147 -30.01 -1.97 -11.36
CA ARG A 147 -30.05 -0.52 -11.48
C ARG A 147 -30.63 0.08 -10.21
N LEU A 148 -29.88 0.99 -9.61
CA LEU A 148 -30.21 1.73 -8.41
C LEU A 148 -30.54 3.18 -8.75
N ASP A 149 -31.71 3.64 -8.32
CA ASP A 149 -32.17 5.01 -8.51
C ASP A 149 -32.62 5.58 -7.16
N TYR A 150 -32.07 6.72 -6.77
CA TYR A 150 -32.36 7.42 -5.51
C TYR A 150 -33.11 8.74 -5.82
N PRO A 151 -34.42 8.69 -6.05
CA PRO A 151 -35.17 9.84 -6.58
C PRO A 151 -35.13 11.09 -5.69
N SER A 152 -35.11 10.89 -4.37
CA SER A 152 -35.02 12.01 -3.39
C SER A 152 -33.70 12.74 -3.40
N TYR A 153 -32.69 12.16 -4.03
CA TYR A 153 -31.32 12.70 -4.10
C TYR A 153 -30.88 12.95 -5.54
N GLU A 154 -31.69 12.58 -6.53
CA GLU A 154 -31.45 12.76 -7.96
C GLU A 154 -30.12 12.12 -8.42
N LEU A 155 -29.79 10.95 -7.88
CA LEU A 155 -28.60 10.18 -8.22
C LEU A 155 -28.94 8.70 -8.43
N GLY A 156 -28.04 7.99 -9.11
CA GLY A 156 -28.14 6.55 -9.31
C GLY A 156 -26.96 5.98 -10.06
N PHE A 157 -26.90 4.65 -10.14
CA PHE A 157 -25.86 3.89 -10.82
C PHE A 157 -26.28 2.43 -10.99
N GLU A 158 -25.46 1.69 -11.71
CA GLU A 158 -25.68 0.27 -11.98
C GLU A 158 -24.65 -0.59 -11.22
N VAL A 159 -25.06 -1.79 -10.81
CA VAL A 159 -24.23 -2.77 -10.11
C VAL A 159 -24.32 -4.10 -10.84
N GLU A 160 -23.19 -4.70 -11.15
CA GLU A 160 -23.12 -6.04 -11.72
C GLU A 160 -22.44 -6.98 -10.74
N VAL A 161 -23.02 -8.18 -10.51
CA VAL A 161 -22.42 -9.22 -9.67
C VAL A 161 -22.37 -10.53 -10.46
N LYS A 162 -21.18 -11.15 -10.49
CA LYS A 162 -20.92 -12.37 -11.25
C LYS A 162 -20.14 -13.39 -10.43
N LEU A 163 -20.56 -14.64 -10.49
CA LEU A 163 -19.87 -15.82 -9.99
C LEU A 163 -19.11 -16.49 -11.14
N TYR A 164 -17.86 -16.87 -10.89
CA TYR A 164 -16.96 -17.51 -11.83
C TYR A 164 -16.75 -19.00 -11.48
N ASP A 165 -16.23 -19.78 -12.43
CA ASP A 165 -15.99 -21.23 -12.24
C ASP A 165 -14.91 -21.53 -11.21
N ASP A 166 -13.96 -20.61 -10.98
CA ASP A 166 -12.94 -20.69 -9.93
C ASP A 166 -13.47 -20.42 -8.50
N GLY A 167 -14.78 -20.17 -8.37
CA GLY A 167 -15.45 -19.85 -7.11
C GLY A 167 -15.40 -18.36 -6.74
N SER A 168 -14.69 -17.52 -7.48
CA SER A 168 -14.65 -16.09 -7.19
C SER A 168 -15.95 -15.38 -7.57
N ILE A 169 -16.25 -14.30 -6.85
CA ILE A 169 -17.39 -13.41 -7.15
C ILE A 169 -16.87 -12.01 -7.39
N THR A 170 -17.29 -11.37 -8.49
CA THR A 170 -17.03 -9.95 -8.70
C THR A 170 -18.24 -9.10 -8.45
N ALA A 171 -18.02 -7.93 -7.89
CA ALA A 171 -19.00 -6.85 -7.77
C ALA A 171 -18.42 -5.61 -8.46
N TYR A 172 -19.19 -5.04 -9.40
CA TYR A 172 -18.71 -4.01 -10.32
C TYR A 172 -19.71 -2.87 -10.48
N ILE A 173 -19.22 -1.63 -10.43
CA ILE A 173 -19.99 -0.41 -10.73
C ILE A 173 -19.23 0.34 -11.84
N PRO A 174 -19.75 0.37 -13.08
CA PRO A 174 -19.16 1.15 -14.16
C PRO A 174 -19.38 2.65 -13.94
N GLU A 175 -18.32 3.45 -14.08
CA GLU A 175 -18.35 4.91 -13.88
C GLU A 175 -19.39 5.58 -14.79
N ASN A 176 -19.49 5.13 -16.03
CA ASN A 176 -20.43 5.70 -17.00
C ASN A 176 -21.90 5.47 -16.66
N SER A 177 -22.21 4.59 -15.70
CA SER A 177 -23.58 4.38 -15.20
C SER A 177 -23.96 5.37 -14.09
N ILE A 178 -22.99 6.06 -13.49
CA ILE A 178 -23.22 6.98 -12.36
C ILE A 178 -23.76 8.31 -12.86
N TYR A 179 -24.91 8.72 -12.35
CA TYR A 179 -25.44 10.06 -12.58
C TYR A 179 -25.74 10.79 -11.27
N GLU A 180 -25.54 12.12 -11.28
CA GLU A 180 -25.77 13.05 -10.19
C GLU A 180 -26.37 14.32 -10.80
N ASN A 181 -27.66 14.57 -10.58
CA ASN A 181 -28.39 15.68 -11.19
C ASN A 181 -28.69 16.80 -10.20
N ALA A 182 -28.55 16.58 -8.89
CA ALA A 182 -28.77 17.61 -7.88
C ALA A 182 -27.57 18.57 -7.81
N GLU A 183 -27.83 19.88 -7.80
CA GLU A 183 -26.77 20.91 -7.76
C GLU A 183 -25.96 20.89 -6.45
N ASN A 184 -26.58 20.51 -5.33
CA ASN A 184 -26.01 20.64 -3.99
C ASN A 184 -25.82 19.30 -3.25
N LYS A 185 -25.94 18.18 -3.96
CA LYS A 185 -25.73 16.85 -3.41
C LYS A 185 -24.89 16.02 -4.35
N LYS A 186 -23.79 15.49 -3.83
CA LYS A 186 -22.87 14.62 -4.57
C LYS A 186 -22.71 13.30 -3.83
N ILE A 187 -22.25 12.29 -4.54
CA ILE A 187 -21.79 11.05 -3.93
C ILE A 187 -20.42 11.32 -3.31
N GLY A 188 -20.32 11.21 -1.98
CA GLY A 188 -19.06 11.26 -1.25
C GLY A 188 -18.31 9.94 -1.37
N ASN A 189 -18.92 8.87 -0.83
CA ASN A 189 -18.40 7.51 -0.91
C ASN A 189 -19.48 6.51 -1.31
N ILE A 190 -19.08 5.39 -1.90
CA ILE A 190 -19.93 4.22 -2.14
C ILE A 190 -19.33 3.03 -1.37
N TYR A 191 -20.18 2.29 -0.67
CA TYR A 191 -19.88 0.99 -0.08
C TYR A 191 -20.61 -0.09 -0.84
N LEU A 192 -19.90 -1.13 -1.25
CA LEU A 192 -20.47 -2.24 -2.01
C LEU A 192 -20.36 -3.51 -1.17
N PHE A 193 -21.51 -4.09 -0.83
CA PHE A 193 -21.65 -5.23 0.09
C PHE A 193 -20.88 -5.08 1.41
N PRO A 194 -21.09 -3.96 2.16
CA PRO A 194 -20.23 -3.61 3.29
C PRO A 194 -20.26 -4.63 4.44
N LEU A 195 -21.26 -5.47 4.48
CA LEU A 195 -21.47 -6.43 5.55
C LEU A 195 -21.32 -7.89 5.08
N LEU A 196 -20.67 -8.14 3.94
CA LEU A 196 -20.47 -9.53 3.51
C LEU A 196 -19.67 -10.29 4.59
N GLY A 197 -20.23 -11.40 5.06
CA GLY A 197 -19.63 -12.20 6.13
C GLY A 197 -19.73 -11.56 7.53
N ASN A 198 -20.60 -10.58 7.74
CA ASN A 198 -20.82 -10.00 9.06
C ASN A 198 -21.23 -11.07 10.09
N THR A 199 -20.83 -10.87 11.34
CA THR A 199 -21.15 -11.77 12.44
C THR A 199 -21.57 -11.00 13.68
N LYS A 200 -22.61 -11.48 14.35
CA LYS A 200 -22.97 -10.99 15.68
C LYS A 200 -22.04 -11.60 16.73
N LEU A 201 -21.74 -10.84 17.77
CA LEU A 201 -20.96 -11.31 18.90
C LEU A 201 -21.46 -12.66 19.43
N GLY A 202 -20.57 -13.65 19.49
CA GLY A 202 -20.81 -14.99 20.01
C GLY A 202 -21.50 -15.97 19.04
N GLU A 203 -21.77 -15.58 17.78
CA GLU A 203 -22.32 -16.49 16.77
C GLU A 203 -21.24 -17.36 16.12
N VAL A 204 -20.09 -16.76 15.78
CA VAL A 204 -19.01 -17.43 15.06
C VAL A 204 -17.66 -16.98 15.64
N ASP A 205 -16.74 -17.92 15.82
CA ASP A 205 -15.33 -17.59 16.07
C ASP A 205 -14.62 -17.30 14.75
N GLY A 206 -13.66 -16.38 14.79
CA GLY A 206 -12.89 -16.00 13.62
C GLY A 206 -12.28 -14.62 13.73
N TYR A 207 -12.01 -13.99 12.59
CA TYR A 207 -11.36 -12.68 12.55
C TYR A 207 -11.63 -11.94 11.23
N MET A 208 -11.46 -10.63 11.31
CA MET A 208 -11.27 -9.75 10.16
C MET A 208 -9.78 -9.67 9.86
N PHE A 209 -9.41 -9.73 8.59
CA PHE A 209 -8.06 -9.48 8.10
C PHE A 209 -7.95 -8.06 7.54
N VAL A 210 -6.90 -7.33 7.94
CA VAL A 210 -6.56 -6.00 7.43
C VAL A 210 -5.10 -5.96 6.98
N PRO A 211 -4.78 -5.23 5.89
CA PRO A 211 -3.44 -5.18 5.30
C PRO A 211 -2.57 -4.10 5.96
N ASP A 212 -2.46 -4.13 7.29
CA ASP A 212 -1.59 -3.26 8.04
C ASP A 212 -0.19 -3.86 8.11
N GLY A 213 0.81 -3.16 7.57
CA GLY A 213 2.17 -3.68 7.43
C GLY A 213 2.21 -5.00 6.64
N ASN A 214 2.79 -6.05 7.24
CA ASN A 214 2.81 -7.39 6.63
C ASN A 214 1.43 -8.08 6.66
N GLY A 215 0.56 -7.67 7.59
CA GLY A 215 -0.82 -8.12 7.77
C GLY A 215 -1.22 -8.22 9.22
N ALA A 216 -2.49 -7.98 9.52
CA ALA A 216 -3.02 -8.03 10.87
C ALA A 216 -4.42 -8.65 10.95
N LEU A 217 -4.73 -9.22 12.12
CA LEU A 217 -6.03 -9.79 12.45
C LEU A 217 -6.72 -8.96 13.53
N ILE A 218 -8.05 -8.85 13.41
CA ILE A 218 -8.95 -8.31 14.43
C ILE A 218 -9.94 -9.43 14.76
N TYR A 219 -9.84 -9.99 15.96
CA TYR A 219 -10.68 -11.12 16.35
C TYR A 219 -12.15 -10.73 16.53
N LEU A 220 -13.05 -11.70 16.29
CA LEU A 220 -14.51 -11.54 16.44
C LEU A 220 -14.98 -11.72 17.90
N ASP A 221 -14.07 -11.64 18.86
CA ASP A 221 -14.35 -11.70 20.28
C ASP A 221 -15.07 -10.45 20.80
N ASP A 222 -15.42 -10.43 22.09
CA ASP A 222 -16.13 -9.31 22.71
C ASP A 222 -15.27 -8.06 22.81
N LYS A 223 -15.65 -7.03 22.07
CA LYS A 223 -15.00 -5.70 22.06
C LYS A 223 -15.92 -4.61 22.66
N GLU A 224 -17.07 -4.96 23.26
CA GLU A 224 -18.00 -3.99 23.82
C GLU A 224 -17.32 -3.04 24.84
N GLY A 225 -17.49 -1.73 24.62
CA GLY A 225 -16.90 -0.69 25.46
C GLY A 225 -15.39 -0.49 25.31
N ARG A 226 -14.72 -1.25 24.42
CA ARG A 226 -13.30 -1.09 24.13
C ARG A 226 -13.03 0.00 23.11
N PHE A 227 -13.87 0.11 22.08
CA PHE A 227 -13.69 1.03 20.97
C PHE A 227 -14.98 1.81 20.63
N ASP A 228 -14.82 3.10 20.27
CA ASP A 228 -15.91 3.95 19.76
C ASP A 228 -15.94 3.99 18.21
N SER A 229 -14.96 3.38 17.56
CA SER A 229 -14.81 3.29 16.10
C SER A 229 -14.05 2.02 15.73
N GLY A 230 -13.65 1.87 14.47
CA GLY A 230 -12.87 0.74 13.98
C GLY A 230 -11.60 1.19 13.26
N TYR A 231 -10.85 0.21 12.75
CA TYR A 231 -9.73 0.42 11.84
C TYR A 231 -10.24 1.13 10.57
N VAL A 232 -9.54 2.18 10.16
CA VAL A 232 -9.78 2.88 8.89
C VAL A 232 -8.44 3.27 8.29
N GLN A 233 -8.16 2.84 7.07
CA GLN A 233 -6.92 3.18 6.39
C GLN A 233 -7.15 3.32 4.88
N LYS A 234 -6.57 4.37 4.27
CA LYS A 234 -6.64 4.55 2.82
C LYS A 234 -5.61 3.68 2.11
N VAL A 235 -6.05 3.03 1.03
CA VAL A 235 -5.15 2.25 0.18
C VAL A 235 -4.12 3.16 -0.47
N TYR A 236 -2.85 2.75 -0.45
CA TYR A 236 -1.71 3.50 -1.00
C TYR A 236 -1.47 4.88 -0.36
N GLY A 237 -1.84 5.03 0.91
CA GLY A 237 -1.55 6.23 1.69
C GLY A 237 -2.51 7.40 1.50
N SER A 238 -2.30 8.47 2.29
CA SER A 238 -3.17 9.65 2.33
C SER A 238 -3.06 10.52 1.09
N ASP A 239 -4.14 11.27 0.80
CA ASP A 239 -4.19 12.21 -0.31
C ASP A 239 -3.80 13.62 0.16
N VAL A 240 -2.53 13.96 0.04
CA VAL A 240 -1.98 15.26 0.44
C VAL A 240 -2.60 16.43 -0.36
N GLY A 241 -3.11 16.18 -1.55
CA GLY A 241 -3.68 17.21 -2.42
C GLY A 241 -4.99 17.80 -1.90
N VAL A 242 -5.77 17.04 -1.14
CA VAL A 242 -6.99 17.51 -0.46
C VAL A 242 -6.77 17.73 1.03
N GLY A 243 -5.55 17.51 1.53
CA GLY A 243 -5.18 17.74 2.93
C GLY A 243 -5.70 16.64 3.86
N GLU A 244 -5.83 15.42 3.37
CA GLU A 244 -6.07 14.26 4.23
C GLU A 244 -4.88 14.05 5.16
N SER A 245 -5.19 13.73 6.40
CA SER A 245 -4.22 13.34 7.42
C SER A 245 -4.74 12.11 8.14
N TYR A 246 -3.89 11.12 8.33
CA TYR A 246 -4.22 9.94 9.13
C TYR A 246 -4.03 10.15 10.63
N VAL A 247 -3.63 11.32 11.05
CA VAL A 247 -3.59 11.64 12.47
C VAL A 247 -4.99 11.53 13.03
N LEU A 248 -5.30 10.36 13.54
CA LEU A 248 -6.57 10.08 14.19
C LEU A 248 -6.75 10.99 15.40
N SER A 249 -8.00 11.31 15.71
CA SER A 249 -8.38 12.02 16.93
C SER A 249 -7.90 11.32 18.21
N LEU A 250 -7.51 10.05 18.14
CA LEU A 250 -6.88 9.29 19.22
C LEU A 250 -5.54 9.87 19.70
N LEU A 251 -4.77 10.52 18.82
CA LEU A 251 -3.55 11.25 19.23
C LEU A 251 -3.82 12.43 20.17
N TRP A 252 -5.07 12.85 20.30
CA TRP A 252 -5.50 13.86 21.25
C TRP A 252 -5.81 13.28 22.63
N SER A 253 -5.84 11.97 22.80
CA SER A 253 -5.94 11.34 24.11
C SER A 253 -4.60 11.54 24.83
N GLN A 254 -4.59 12.37 25.89
CA GLN A 254 -3.38 12.76 26.62
C GLN A 254 -2.69 11.62 27.41
N TYR A 255 -3.19 10.39 27.28
CA TYR A 255 -2.83 9.30 28.19
C TYR A 255 -2.29 8.03 27.52
N GLU A 256 -2.37 7.92 26.19
CA GLU A 256 -1.92 6.73 25.47
C GLU A 256 -1.09 7.10 24.25
N THR A 257 0.08 6.52 24.12
CA THR A 257 0.85 6.54 22.86
C THR A 257 0.33 5.43 21.98
N HIS A 258 -0.07 5.78 20.76
CA HIS A 258 -0.50 4.82 19.75
C HIS A 258 0.50 4.84 18.61
N ASN A 259 0.74 3.69 18.01
CA ASN A 259 1.42 3.62 16.73
C ASN A 259 0.45 4.05 15.62
N ASP A 260 0.95 4.74 14.62
CA ASP A 260 0.20 4.99 13.40
C ASP A 260 0.15 3.69 12.57
N PRO A 261 -0.94 3.42 11.85
CA PRO A 261 -1.01 2.25 10.99
C PRO A 261 -0.04 2.39 9.81
N GLU A 262 0.54 1.25 9.40
CA GLU A 262 1.40 1.20 8.23
C GLU A 262 0.61 1.46 6.93
N GLN A 263 1.30 1.98 5.92
CA GLN A 263 0.68 2.21 4.61
C GLN A 263 0.22 0.90 3.99
N ILE A 264 -1.03 0.85 3.53
CA ILE A 264 -1.55 -0.29 2.77
C ILE A 264 -0.82 -0.40 1.42
N LEU A 265 -0.08 -1.48 1.23
CA LEU A 265 0.64 -1.79 -0.01
C LEU A 265 -0.19 -2.67 -0.95
N ALA A 266 -0.99 -3.60 -0.42
CA ALA A 266 -1.88 -4.47 -1.16
C ALA A 266 -3.35 -4.09 -0.93
N PRO A 267 -4.17 -3.91 -1.99
CA PRO A 267 -5.54 -3.45 -1.88
C PRO A 267 -6.50 -4.60 -1.54
N VAL A 268 -6.31 -5.21 -0.37
CA VAL A 268 -7.03 -6.42 0.05
C VAL A 268 -7.55 -6.30 1.47
N TYR A 269 -8.63 -7.02 1.78
CA TYR A 269 -9.15 -7.22 3.14
C TYR A 269 -9.91 -8.55 3.20
N GLY A 270 -10.21 -9.06 4.38
CA GLY A 270 -10.86 -10.35 4.46
C GLY A 270 -11.65 -10.60 5.73
N MET A 271 -12.44 -11.68 5.70
CA MET A 271 -13.19 -12.22 6.83
C MET A 271 -13.04 -13.73 6.85
N VAL A 272 -12.77 -14.29 8.02
CA VAL A 272 -12.69 -15.74 8.22
C VAL A 272 -13.59 -16.16 9.37
N HIS A 273 -14.49 -17.10 9.10
CA HIS A 273 -15.30 -17.81 10.08
C HIS A 273 -14.65 -19.17 10.36
N THR A 274 -13.82 -19.24 11.39
CA THR A 274 -13.06 -20.46 11.70
C THR A 274 -13.97 -21.61 12.13
N THR A 275 -15.07 -21.32 12.82
CA THR A 275 -16.06 -22.33 13.23
C THR A 275 -16.77 -22.96 12.03
N ASP A 276 -17.09 -22.16 11.02
CA ASP A 276 -17.81 -22.59 9.83
C ASP A 276 -16.89 -23.12 8.71
N GLY A 277 -15.58 -22.96 8.88
CA GLY A 277 -14.58 -23.34 7.88
C GLY A 277 -14.79 -22.63 6.54
N MET A 278 -15.07 -21.31 6.59
CA MET A 278 -15.28 -20.49 5.40
C MET A 278 -14.72 -19.10 5.61
N GLY A 279 -14.04 -18.57 4.59
CA GLY A 279 -13.53 -17.22 4.58
C GLY A 279 -13.51 -16.63 3.19
N TYR A 280 -13.23 -15.33 3.09
CA TYR A 280 -12.94 -14.67 1.82
C TYR A 280 -11.83 -13.64 1.98
N LEU A 281 -11.07 -13.46 0.89
CA LEU A 281 -10.25 -12.30 0.64
C LEU A 281 -10.93 -11.45 -0.44
N ALA A 282 -11.18 -10.20 -0.14
CA ALA A 282 -11.61 -9.22 -1.13
C ALA A 282 -10.39 -8.53 -1.73
N VAL A 283 -10.28 -8.53 -3.06
CA VAL A 283 -9.26 -7.81 -3.82
C VAL A 283 -9.94 -6.66 -4.54
N ILE A 284 -9.50 -5.43 -4.30
CA ILE A 284 -9.99 -4.26 -5.01
C ILE A 284 -9.26 -4.20 -6.34
N GLU A 285 -9.95 -4.53 -7.44
CA GLU A 285 -9.37 -4.62 -8.78
C GLU A 285 -9.36 -3.27 -9.52
N ASN A 286 -10.33 -2.39 -9.25
CA ASN A 286 -10.40 -1.03 -9.79
C ASN A 286 -10.88 -0.04 -8.74
N GLY A 287 -10.31 1.16 -8.75
CA GLY A 287 -10.60 2.24 -7.80
C GLY A 287 -9.86 2.10 -6.47
N GLU A 288 -8.87 1.22 -6.39
CA GLU A 288 -8.10 0.96 -5.17
C GLU A 288 -7.39 2.23 -4.68
N GLU A 289 -6.92 3.09 -5.56
CA GLU A 289 -6.25 4.35 -5.20
C GLU A 289 -7.18 5.36 -4.52
N GLU A 290 -8.49 5.22 -4.69
CA GLU A 290 -9.50 6.05 -4.02
C GLU A 290 -10.21 5.32 -2.88
N ALA A 291 -9.89 4.04 -2.66
CA ALA A 291 -10.51 3.22 -1.64
C ALA A 291 -9.93 3.46 -0.24
N SER A 292 -10.78 3.23 0.77
CA SER A 292 -10.35 3.10 2.17
C SER A 292 -10.94 1.82 2.75
N ILE A 293 -10.12 1.07 3.49
CA ILE A 293 -10.52 -0.18 4.14
C ILE A 293 -11.00 0.15 5.56
N TYR A 294 -12.16 -0.41 5.93
CA TYR A 294 -12.78 -0.30 7.24
C TYR A 294 -12.89 -1.69 7.84
N ALA A 295 -12.46 -1.88 9.08
CA ALA A 295 -12.78 -3.05 9.87
C ALA A 295 -13.33 -2.61 11.23
N THR A 296 -14.61 -2.89 11.45
CA THR A 296 -15.35 -2.40 12.61
C THR A 296 -15.71 -3.57 13.52
N PRO A 297 -15.18 -3.61 14.72
CA PRO A 297 -15.52 -4.63 15.70
C PRO A 297 -16.90 -4.38 16.31
N ASN A 298 -17.49 -5.44 16.85
CA ASN A 298 -18.72 -5.34 17.64
C ASN A 298 -18.55 -4.36 18.81
N GLY A 299 -19.64 -3.72 19.21
CA GLY A 299 -19.65 -2.73 20.29
C GLY A 299 -19.31 -1.30 19.85
N ALA A 300 -18.68 -1.09 18.68
CA ALA A 300 -18.37 0.26 18.18
C ALA A 300 -19.62 1.00 17.67
N TYR A 301 -20.31 0.44 16.68
CA TYR A 301 -21.52 1.04 16.11
C TYR A 301 -22.75 0.14 16.20
N SER A 302 -22.52 -1.17 16.35
CA SER A 302 -23.55 -2.20 16.44
C SER A 302 -23.01 -3.44 17.15
N ASP A 303 -23.86 -4.45 17.34
CA ASP A 303 -23.47 -5.76 17.88
C ASP A 303 -22.71 -6.63 16.86
N TYR A 304 -22.40 -6.09 15.65
CA TYR A 304 -21.83 -6.84 14.54
C TYR A 304 -20.39 -6.45 14.24
N ASN A 305 -19.60 -7.46 13.90
CA ASN A 305 -18.26 -7.31 13.28
C ASN A 305 -18.44 -7.25 11.75
N TRP A 306 -17.71 -6.37 11.08
CA TRP A 306 -17.70 -6.28 9.62
C TRP A 306 -16.43 -5.62 9.10
N VAL A 307 -16.02 -6.03 7.89
CA VAL A 307 -14.88 -5.47 7.16
C VAL A 307 -15.29 -5.16 5.72
N THR A 308 -14.87 -4.00 5.20
CA THR A 308 -15.26 -3.53 3.87
C THR A 308 -14.31 -2.50 3.30
N ALA A 309 -14.52 -2.14 2.03
CA ALA A 309 -13.95 -0.95 1.41
C ALA A 309 -15.02 0.11 1.14
N SER A 310 -14.66 1.39 1.30
CA SER A 310 -15.40 2.52 0.76
C SER A 310 -14.65 3.12 -0.41
N PHE A 311 -15.37 3.65 -1.40
CA PHE A 311 -14.85 4.23 -2.62
C PHE A 311 -15.20 5.70 -2.72
N ARG A 312 -14.20 6.57 -2.65
CA ARG A 312 -14.38 8.02 -2.65
C ARG A 312 -14.71 8.54 -4.04
N LYS A 313 -15.90 9.12 -4.21
CA LYS A 313 -16.33 9.77 -5.45
C LYS A 313 -16.24 11.29 -5.41
N SER A 314 -16.29 11.90 -4.23
CA SER A 314 -15.97 13.31 -4.01
C SER A 314 -15.50 13.50 -2.57
N THR A 315 -14.81 14.60 -2.32
CA THR A 315 -14.36 14.96 -0.97
C THR A 315 -14.41 16.48 -0.77
N THR A 316 -14.22 16.92 0.44
CA THR A 316 -14.16 18.34 0.78
C THR A 316 -12.73 18.82 0.94
N TYR A 317 -12.51 20.09 0.64
CA TYR A 317 -11.27 20.79 0.97
C TYR A 317 -11.57 22.21 1.48
N ILE A 318 -10.63 22.76 2.23
CA ILE A 318 -10.77 24.11 2.79
C ILE A 318 -10.13 25.12 1.84
N GLN A 319 -10.94 26.02 1.30
CA GLN A 319 -10.47 27.11 0.45
C GLN A 319 -10.36 28.40 1.27
N PRO A 320 -9.16 28.97 1.49
CA PRO A 320 -9.02 30.29 2.09
C PRO A 320 -9.69 31.38 1.25
N THR A 321 -10.41 32.29 1.88
CA THR A 321 -11.12 33.41 1.22
C THR A 321 -10.34 34.72 1.28
N SER A 322 -9.37 34.82 2.17
CA SER A 322 -8.48 35.99 2.30
C SER A 322 -7.18 35.66 3.02
N ASN A 323 -6.15 36.48 2.81
CA ASN A 323 -4.87 36.34 3.52
C ASN A 323 -4.95 36.70 5.02
N SER A 324 -6.04 37.31 5.47
CA SER A 324 -6.24 37.75 6.86
C SER A 324 -7.13 36.82 7.69
N GLY A 325 -7.44 35.67 7.17
CA GLY A 325 -8.33 34.68 7.78
C GLY A 325 -9.71 34.64 7.11
N GLY A 326 -10.39 33.55 7.30
CA GLY A 326 -11.64 33.20 6.64
C GLY A 326 -11.41 32.10 5.62
N SER A 327 -12.27 31.08 5.67
CA SER A 327 -12.25 29.94 4.75
C SER A 327 -13.66 29.50 4.45
N VAL A 328 -13.81 28.81 3.34
CA VAL A 328 -15.04 28.11 2.97
C VAL A 328 -14.69 26.65 2.66
N THR A 329 -15.57 25.75 3.06
CA THR A 329 -15.48 24.36 2.63
C THR A 329 -16.02 24.26 1.21
N LYS A 330 -15.28 23.62 0.34
CA LYS A 330 -15.68 23.29 -1.03
C LYS A 330 -15.70 21.78 -1.22
N VAL A 331 -16.56 21.31 -2.11
CA VAL A 331 -16.60 19.91 -2.56
C VAL A 331 -15.87 19.81 -3.89
N THR A 332 -15.08 18.75 -4.08
CA THR A 332 -14.41 18.48 -5.35
C THR A 332 -15.43 18.13 -6.44
N ASP A 333 -15.01 18.16 -7.69
CA ASP A 333 -15.74 17.46 -8.75
C ASP A 333 -15.74 15.96 -8.50
N ARG A 334 -16.68 15.24 -9.16
CA ARG A 334 -16.73 13.77 -9.06
C ARG A 334 -15.43 13.16 -9.60
N ILE A 335 -14.83 12.29 -8.81
CA ILE A 335 -13.67 11.49 -9.22
C ILE A 335 -14.22 10.34 -10.06
N GLN A 336 -13.78 10.28 -11.31
CA GLN A 336 -14.26 9.32 -12.30
C GLN A 336 -13.33 8.10 -12.35
N TYR A 337 -13.85 6.92 -12.00
CA TYR A 337 -13.19 5.62 -12.10
C TYR A 337 -14.24 4.52 -11.87
N ASP A 338 -13.99 3.35 -12.42
CA ASP A 338 -14.79 2.16 -12.17
C ASP A 338 -14.53 1.62 -10.75
N ILE A 339 -15.52 0.98 -10.14
CA ILE A 339 -15.35 0.27 -8.87
C ILE A 339 -15.46 -1.22 -9.15
N LYS A 340 -14.45 -2.00 -8.77
CA LYS A 340 -14.51 -3.46 -8.92
C LYS A 340 -13.82 -4.16 -7.75
N ILE A 341 -14.57 -5.05 -7.11
CA ILE A 341 -14.08 -5.93 -6.04
C ILE A 341 -14.22 -7.37 -6.50
N ARG A 342 -13.18 -8.18 -6.25
CA ARG A 342 -13.23 -9.63 -6.40
C ARG A 342 -13.13 -10.29 -5.04
N TYR A 343 -14.11 -11.12 -4.69
CA TYR A 343 -14.11 -11.95 -3.50
C TYR A 343 -13.57 -13.34 -3.84
N LEU A 344 -12.46 -13.71 -3.22
CA LEU A 344 -11.76 -14.99 -3.37
C LEU A 344 -12.04 -15.83 -2.13
N PHE A 345 -12.86 -16.87 -2.24
CA PHE A 345 -13.23 -17.69 -1.09
C PHE A 345 -12.17 -18.74 -0.76
N VAL A 346 -12.07 -19.05 0.53
CA VAL A 346 -11.29 -20.15 1.11
C VAL A 346 -12.20 -21.01 1.98
N GLU A 347 -11.90 -22.30 2.10
CA GLU A 347 -12.78 -23.26 2.76
C GLU A 347 -12.03 -24.35 3.53
N GLU A 348 -12.70 -24.94 4.51
CA GLU A 348 -12.21 -26.04 5.33
C GLU A 348 -10.86 -25.75 6.01
N GLU A 349 -9.83 -26.54 5.76
CA GLU A 349 -8.50 -26.40 6.34
C GLU A 349 -7.74 -25.16 5.82
N GLU A 350 -8.15 -24.61 4.68
CA GLU A 350 -7.60 -23.36 4.13
C GLU A 350 -8.37 -22.10 4.58
N ALA A 351 -9.40 -22.23 5.42
CA ALA A 351 -10.15 -21.10 5.95
C ALA A 351 -9.39 -20.40 7.08
N ASP A 352 -8.20 -19.90 6.77
CA ASP A 352 -7.34 -19.13 7.66
C ASP A 352 -6.57 -18.03 6.88
N TYR A 353 -5.76 -17.24 7.59
CA TYR A 353 -5.00 -16.15 6.96
C TYR A 353 -3.92 -16.64 6.00
N ALA A 354 -3.36 -17.83 6.23
CA ALA A 354 -2.38 -18.43 5.33
C ALA A 354 -3.07 -18.85 4.02
N GLY A 355 -4.27 -19.44 4.11
CA GLY A 355 -5.10 -19.72 2.94
C GLY A 355 -5.52 -18.47 2.18
N LEU A 356 -5.89 -17.37 2.89
CA LEU A 356 -6.15 -16.07 2.24
C LEU A 356 -4.92 -15.58 1.46
N ALA A 357 -3.73 -15.66 2.06
CA ALA A 357 -2.48 -15.23 1.43
C ALA A 357 -2.09 -16.11 0.23
N LYS A 358 -2.25 -17.44 0.34
CA LYS A 358 -2.06 -18.37 -0.78
C LYS A 358 -3.05 -18.09 -1.93
N ARG A 359 -4.30 -17.80 -1.59
CA ARG A 359 -5.30 -17.45 -2.61
C ARG A 359 -4.96 -16.15 -3.33
N TYR A 360 -4.40 -15.15 -2.60
CA TYR A 360 -3.88 -13.92 -3.19
C TYR A 360 -2.67 -14.18 -4.09
N ARG A 361 -1.72 -15.01 -3.64
CA ARG A 361 -0.58 -15.43 -4.46
C ARG A 361 -1.03 -16.03 -5.79
N ASN A 362 -1.96 -16.99 -5.73
CA ASN A 362 -2.50 -17.64 -6.92
C ASN A 362 -3.16 -16.62 -7.86
N TYR A 363 -3.95 -15.70 -7.31
CA TYR A 363 -4.55 -14.60 -8.08
C TYR A 363 -3.49 -13.75 -8.80
N LEU A 364 -2.41 -13.36 -8.11
CA LEU A 364 -1.31 -12.57 -8.70
C LEU A 364 -0.59 -13.33 -9.83
N LEU A 365 -0.38 -14.63 -9.67
CA LEU A 365 0.23 -15.48 -10.69
C LEU A 365 -0.70 -15.71 -11.90
N GLU A 366 -1.98 -15.94 -11.66
CA GLU A 366 -3.01 -16.12 -12.69
C GLU A 366 -3.21 -14.86 -13.52
N LYS A 367 -3.07 -13.67 -12.92
CA LYS A 367 -3.09 -12.39 -13.60
C LYS A 367 -1.92 -12.23 -14.60
N GLY A 368 -0.84 -12.98 -14.39
CA GLY A 368 0.30 -13.07 -15.31
C GLY A 368 1.27 -11.89 -15.25
N GLU A 369 1.07 -10.94 -14.36
CA GLU A 369 1.98 -9.81 -14.15
C GLU A 369 3.21 -10.19 -13.33
N LEU A 370 3.06 -11.20 -12.46
CA LEU A 370 4.12 -11.78 -11.64
C LEU A 370 4.32 -13.25 -11.99
N SER A 371 5.51 -13.77 -11.73
CA SER A 371 5.87 -15.17 -11.96
C SER A 371 6.79 -15.66 -10.86
N GLN A 372 6.80 -16.98 -10.67
CA GLN A 372 7.77 -17.61 -9.79
C GLN A 372 9.19 -17.23 -10.21
N LYS A 373 10.04 -16.86 -9.26
CA LYS A 373 11.44 -16.51 -9.46
C LYS A 373 12.32 -17.42 -8.62
N GLU A 374 13.51 -17.72 -9.13
CA GLU A 374 14.57 -18.23 -8.28
C GLU A 374 14.98 -17.08 -7.35
N ASP A 375 14.80 -17.30 -6.05
CA ASP A 375 15.02 -16.31 -5.02
C ASP A 375 16.45 -16.48 -4.51
N GLU A 376 17.35 -15.59 -4.96
CA GLU A 376 18.74 -15.55 -4.55
C GLU A 376 18.90 -14.71 -3.30
N PHE A 377 19.32 -15.32 -2.20
CA PHE A 377 19.63 -14.59 -0.98
C PHE A 377 20.73 -13.56 -1.20
N ARG A 378 20.48 -12.33 -0.73
CA ARG A 378 21.49 -11.25 -0.63
C ARG A 378 21.27 -10.49 0.67
N ILE A 379 22.37 -10.02 1.27
CA ILE A 379 22.29 -9.04 2.33
C ILE A 379 22.28 -7.64 1.73
N ARG A 380 21.33 -6.79 2.13
CA ARG A 380 21.27 -5.40 1.65
C ARG A 380 22.11 -4.50 2.54
N LEU A 381 23.07 -3.80 1.93
CA LEU A 381 23.94 -2.82 2.58
C LEU A 381 23.75 -1.48 1.90
N ASP A 382 23.02 -0.58 2.53
CA ASP A 382 22.84 0.78 2.05
C ASP A 382 23.91 1.68 2.64
N PHE A 383 24.53 2.50 1.82
CA PHE A 383 25.53 3.47 2.26
C PHE A 383 25.02 4.89 2.09
N LEU A 384 25.22 5.73 3.12
CA LEU A 384 25.09 7.18 2.99
C LEU A 384 26.44 7.76 2.56
N GLY A 385 26.49 8.37 1.39
CA GLY A 385 27.70 8.99 0.86
C GLY A 385 27.99 10.32 1.53
N SER A 386 27.11 11.29 1.30
CA SER A 386 27.25 12.62 1.87
C SER A 386 25.91 13.28 2.15
N ASP A 387 25.91 14.22 3.07
CA ASP A 387 24.89 15.23 3.28
C ASP A 387 25.56 16.60 3.40
N VAL A 388 24.82 17.65 3.76
CA VAL A 388 25.35 19.00 3.92
C VAL A 388 25.02 19.59 5.27
N GLU A 389 25.89 20.47 5.77
CA GLU A 389 25.68 21.31 6.95
C GLU A 389 25.71 22.81 6.60
N ASN A 390 25.01 23.62 7.38
CA ASN A 390 25.09 25.08 7.24
C ASN A 390 26.45 25.60 7.73
N TRP A 391 27.20 26.27 6.83
CA TRP A 391 28.50 26.83 7.15
C TRP A 391 28.59 28.30 6.74
N MET A 392 28.47 29.19 7.71
CA MET A 392 28.49 30.65 7.49
C MET A 392 27.46 31.13 6.45
N LEU A 393 27.88 31.33 5.19
CA LEU A 393 27.05 31.84 4.09
C LEU A 393 26.81 30.77 2.97
N TRP A 394 27.31 29.55 3.13
CA TRP A 394 27.16 28.46 2.17
C TRP A 394 26.92 27.14 2.90
N LYS A 395 26.60 26.11 2.14
CA LYS A 395 26.48 24.76 2.64
C LYS A 395 27.76 24.00 2.40
N LYS A 396 28.21 23.23 3.36
CA LYS A 396 29.43 22.42 3.32
C LYS A 396 29.07 20.95 3.27
N ALA A 397 29.68 20.20 2.36
CA ALA A 397 29.52 18.76 2.29
C ALA A 397 30.06 18.08 3.56
N VAL A 398 29.32 17.09 4.01
CA VAL A 398 29.64 16.19 5.13
C VAL A 398 29.71 14.76 4.57
N PRO A 399 30.85 14.34 4.01
CA PRO A 399 31.00 12.97 3.54
C PRO A 399 31.10 12.02 4.73
N VAL A 400 30.34 10.94 4.69
CA VAL A 400 30.35 9.91 5.74
C VAL A 400 30.69 8.52 5.22
N THR A 401 30.58 8.29 3.90
CA THR A 401 31.07 7.06 3.25
C THR A 401 31.54 7.37 1.85
N THR A 402 32.87 7.34 1.65
CA THR A 402 33.45 7.53 0.33
C THR A 402 33.42 6.25 -0.50
N VAL A 403 33.63 6.40 -1.81
CA VAL A 403 33.76 5.27 -2.74
C VAL A 403 34.89 4.31 -2.30
N ASP A 404 36.02 4.84 -1.80
CA ASP A 404 37.10 4.00 -1.32
C ASP A 404 36.77 3.26 -0.02
N ASN A 405 35.95 3.88 0.85
CA ASN A 405 35.46 3.19 2.04
C ASN A 405 34.55 2.00 1.66
N ILE A 406 33.67 2.13 0.63
CA ILE A 406 32.85 1.03 0.16
C ILE A 406 33.70 -0.12 -0.35
N ARG A 407 34.78 0.16 -1.12
CA ARG A 407 35.75 -0.89 -1.55
C ARG A 407 36.35 -1.62 -0.35
N GLU A 408 36.82 -0.87 0.65
CA GLU A 408 37.41 -1.45 1.85
C GLU A 408 36.40 -2.34 2.61
N ILE A 409 35.16 -1.92 2.69
CA ILE A 409 34.06 -2.72 3.29
C ILE A 409 33.88 -4.02 2.50
N TYR A 410 33.82 -3.96 1.16
CA TYR A 410 33.64 -5.16 0.34
C TYR A 410 34.82 -6.12 0.46
N ASP A 411 36.05 -5.62 0.43
CA ASP A 411 37.23 -6.44 0.60
C ASP A 411 37.25 -7.14 1.98
N GLU A 412 36.87 -6.42 3.05
CA GLU A 412 36.77 -6.99 4.40
C GLU A 412 35.66 -8.06 4.50
N LEU A 413 34.49 -7.81 3.91
CA LEU A 413 33.36 -8.72 3.93
C LEU A 413 33.61 -9.97 3.07
N GLU A 414 34.22 -9.82 1.87
CA GLU A 414 34.63 -10.94 1.02
C GLU A 414 35.65 -11.84 1.74
N ALA A 415 36.65 -11.26 2.40
CA ALA A 415 37.64 -12.00 3.19
C ALA A 415 37.00 -12.82 4.35
N ARG A 416 35.78 -12.48 4.72
CA ARG A 416 34.98 -13.16 5.76
C ARG A 416 33.87 -14.04 5.17
N GLY A 417 33.82 -14.21 3.85
CA GLY A 417 32.88 -15.09 3.14
C GLY A 417 31.52 -14.45 2.82
N VAL A 418 31.35 -13.15 3.04
CA VAL A 418 30.12 -12.43 2.66
C VAL A 418 30.27 -11.92 1.22
N THR A 419 29.61 -12.58 0.28
CA THR A 419 29.74 -12.32 -1.16
C THR A 419 28.44 -11.90 -1.85
N ASP A 420 27.29 -12.38 -1.34
CA ASP A 420 25.99 -12.09 -1.92
C ASP A 420 25.45 -10.79 -1.33
N ILE A 421 25.83 -9.67 -1.92
CA ILE A 421 25.52 -8.33 -1.44
C ILE A 421 24.64 -7.60 -2.46
N LEU A 422 23.64 -6.87 -1.96
CA LEU A 422 22.90 -5.85 -2.67
C LEU A 422 23.19 -4.51 -2.01
N THR A 423 23.51 -3.49 -2.80
CA THR A 423 23.82 -2.15 -2.28
C THR A 423 22.91 -1.10 -2.89
N GLN A 424 22.41 -0.19 -2.04
CA GLN A 424 21.90 1.10 -2.47
C GLN A 424 22.86 2.20 -1.97
N TYR A 425 23.33 3.03 -2.87
CA TYR A 425 24.14 4.18 -2.52
C TYR A 425 23.29 5.43 -2.50
N LYS A 426 23.05 5.98 -1.32
CA LYS A 426 22.24 7.18 -1.04
C LYS A 426 23.17 8.38 -0.83
N GLY A 427 22.73 9.60 -1.18
CA GLY A 427 23.57 10.79 -1.00
C GLY A 427 24.86 10.82 -1.82
N TRP A 428 24.88 10.16 -2.98
CA TRP A 428 26.01 10.12 -3.89
C TRP A 428 26.16 11.38 -4.75
N GLN A 429 25.06 12.15 -4.92
CA GLN A 429 24.99 13.33 -5.76
C GLN A 429 25.64 14.55 -5.10
N ASP A 430 26.13 15.48 -5.93
CA ASP A 430 26.69 16.77 -5.48
C ASP A 430 25.62 17.55 -4.71
N GLY A 431 25.97 18.02 -3.52
CA GLY A 431 25.05 18.65 -2.58
C GLY A 431 24.35 17.67 -1.62
N GLY A 432 24.73 16.38 -1.60
CA GLY A 432 24.27 15.37 -0.65
C GLY A 432 22.87 14.82 -0.94
N ILE A 433 22.35 14.01 -0.02
CA ILE A 433 21.10 13.26 -0.20
C ILE A 433 19.87 14.16 -0.46
N CYS A 434 19.88 15.39 0.07
CA CYS A 434 18.80 16.37 -0.09
C CYS A 434 18.88 17.20 -1.38
N ALA A 435 19.89 17.00 -2.24
CA ALA A 435 20.01 17.68 -3.53
C ALA A 435 19.11 17.04 -4.59
N LEU A 436 17.83 17.40 -4.60
CA LEU A 436 16.80 16.85 -5.45
C LEU A 436 16.17 17.91 -6.37
N PRO A 437 15.77 17.56 -7.62
CA PRO A 437 15.82 16.22 -8.23
C PRO A 437 17.19 15.88 -8.80
N VAL A 438 17.49 14.60 -8.87
CA VAL A 438 18.67 14.10 -9.58
C VAL A 438 18.31 13.79 -11.04
N THR A 439 19.00 14.45 -11.97
CA THR A 439 18.76 14.27 -13.43
C THR A 439 20.03 13.89 -14.21
N LYS A 440 21.17 13.82 -13.55
CA LYS A 440 22.48 13.51 -14.15
C LYS A 440 23.40 12.84 -13.13
N LEU A 441 24.43 12.15 -13.62
CA LEU A 441 25.50 11.60 -12.78
C LEU A 441 26.46 12.72 -12.37
N ASP A 442 26.04 13.53 -11.41
CA ASP A 442 26.84 14.60 -10.81
C ASP A 442 27.17 14.18 -9.38
N VAL A 443 28.38 13.64 -9.22
CA VAL A 443 28.81 12.97 -7.99
C VAL A 443 29.60 13.92 -7.13
N ASP A 444 29.28 13.97 -5.84
CA ASP A 444 30.00 14.78 -4.86
C ASP A 444 31.52 14.45 -4.88
N SER A 445 32.31 15.47 -5.04
CA SER A 445 33.78 15.31 -5.10
C SER A 445 34.40 14.84 -3.78
N SER A 446 33.73 15.13 -2.65
CA SER A 446 34.21 14.74 -1.32
C SER A 446 34.10 13.24 -1.05
N ILE A 447 33.28 12.53 -1.77
CA ILE A 447 33.12 11.05 -1.68
C ILE A 447 33.95 10.30 -2.74
N GLY A 448 34.73 10.98 -3.57
CA GLY A 448 35.60 10.38 -4.60
C GLY A 448 35.27 10.85 -6.02
N GLY A 449 34.09 11.49 -6.22
CA GLY A 449 33.70 12.04 -7.50
C GLY A 449 33.30 10.97 -8.53
N ARG A 450 32.82 11.46 -9.69
CA ARG A 450 32.18 10.63 -10.72
C ARG A 450 33.02 9.46 -11.21
N LYS A 451 34.31 9.68 -11.54
CA LYS A 451 35.17 8.64 -12.12
C LYS A 451 35.34 7.46 -11.14
N SER A 452 35.60 7.75 -9.88
CA SER A 452 35.76 6.73 -8.85
C SER A 452 34.47 5.92 -8.63
N LEU A 453 33.30 6.57 -8.70
CA LEU A 453 32.01 5.89 -8.60
C LEU A 453 31.70 5.02 -9.82
N GLU A 454 31.98 5.50 -11.05
CA GLU A 454 31.86 4.69 -12.27
C GLU A 454 32.75 3.42 -12.19
N GLU A 455 33.96 3.54 -11.67
CA GLU A 455 34.89 2.41 -11.44
C GLU A 455 34.35 1.46 -10.37
N LEU A 456 33.84 1.97 -9.23
CA LEU A 456 33.26 1.13 -8.18
C LEU A 456 32.07 0.31 -8.70
N ILE A 457 31.16 0.92 -9.46
CA ILE A 457 30.00 0.22 -10.04
C ILE A 457 30.46 -0.91 -10.98
N ALA A 458 31.47 -0.66 -11.81
CA ALA A 458 32.04 -1.67 -12.69
C ALA A 458 32.71 -2.83 -11.91
N ASP A 459 33.51 -2.50 -10.90
CA ASP A 459 34.17 -3.49 -10.03
C ASP A 459 33.12 -4.35 -9.28
N SER A 460 32.05 -3.71 -8.74
CA SER A 460 30.95 -4.40 -8.04
C SER A 460 30.25 -5.41 -8.95
N LYS A 461 30.01 -5.04 -10.20
CA LYS A 461 29.40 -5.95 -11.18
C LYS A 461 30.30 -7.15 -11.49
N GLU A 462 31.62 -6.95 -11.58
CA GLU A 462 32.60 -8.04 -11.76
C GLU A 462 32.65 -8.98 -10.54
N GLN A 463 32.43 -8.45 -9.34
CA GLN A 463 32.35 -9.20 -8.07
C GLN A 463 30.98 -9.86 -7.83
N GLY A 464 29.99 -9.64 -8.69
CA GLY A 464 28.63 -10.17 -8.51
C GLY A 464 27.79 -9.43 -7.46
N ILE A 465 28.21 -8.22 -7.07
CA ILE A 465 27.48 -7.33 -6.16
C ILE A 465 26.46 -6.53 -6.97
N ASP A 466 25.21 -6.55 -6.57
CA ASP A 466 24.15 -5.73 -7.15
C ASP A 466 24.23 -4.30 -6.57
N PHE A 467 24.65 -3.33 -7.39
CA PHE A 467 24.89 -1.95 -6.95
C PHE A 467 23.89 -0.98 -7.59
N TYR A 468 23.06 -0.34 -6.78
CA TYR A 468 22.02 0.59 -7.20
C TYR A 468 22.31 2.01 -6.71
N LEU A 469 22.09 3.00 -7.58
CA LEU A 469 22.04 4.40 -7.19
C LEU A 469 20.62 4.74 -6.72
N TYR A 470 20.48 5.29 -5.52
CA TYR A 470 19.17 5.69 -4.99
C TYR A 470 18.82 7.14 -5.32
N THR A 471 17.56 7.40 -5.63
CA THR A 471 16.99 8.75 -5.69
C THR A 471 15.50 8.74 -5.35
N ASP A 472 15.01 9.84 -4.78
CA ASP A 472 13.58 10.11 -4.68
C ASP A 472 13.06 10.67 -6.00
N GLY A 473 11.96 10.10 -6.49
CA GLY A 473 11.40 10.46 -7.79
C GLY A 473 10.37 11.60 -7.77
N ILE A 474 9.85 11.97 -6.59
CA ILE A 474 8.80 12.99 -6.47
C ILE A 474 9.23 14.24 -5.74
N ARG A 475 10.17 14.13 -4.79
CA ARG A 475 10.63 15.28 -3.99
C ARG A 475 11.51 16.22 -4.77
N ALA A 476 11.40 17.49 -4.44
CA ALA A 476 12.26 18.56 -4.92
C ALA A 476 12.65 19.47 -3.77
N ASN A 477 13.93 19.84 -3.74
CA ASN A 477 14.42 20.81 -2.78
C ASN A 477 14.40 22.22 -3.39
N PRO A 478 13.56 23.15 -2.86
CA PRO A 478 13.46 24.50 -3.39
C PRO A 478 14.76 25.32 -3.33
N GLU A 479 15.69 24.95 -2.44
CA GLU A 479 16.96 25.64 -2.30
C GLU A 479 18.04 25.13 -3.28
N THR A 480 17.89 23.91 -3.80
CA THR A 480 18.89 23.31 -4.73
C THR A 480 18.40 23.25 -6.18
N GLY A 481 17.12 23.37 -6.41
CA GLY A 481 16.50 23.28 -7.73
C GLY A 481 15.52 24.44 -8.02
N ASN A 482 15.16 24.57 -9.31
CA ASN A 482 14.12 25.54 -9.71
C ASN A 482 12.73 24.88 -9.59
N THR A 483 12.04 25.15 -8.51
CA THR A 483 10.70 24.63 -8.20
C THR A 483 9.58 25.64 -8.47
N THR A 484 9.84 26.66 -9.29
CA THR A 484 8.82 27.71 -9.59
C THR A 484 7.62 27.14 -10.36
N PHE A 485 7.84 26.13 -11.20
CA PHE A 485 6.83 25.54 -12.06
C PHE A 485 6.82 24.01 -11.92
N ASN A 486 5.69 23.40 -12.29
CA ASN A 486 5.52 21.93 -12.32
C ASN A 486 5.60 21.26 -10.95
N THR A 487 5.32 22.01 -9.89
CA THR A 487 5.19 21.51 -8.52
C THR A 487 3.74 21.32 -8.13
N VAL A 488 3.49 20.37 -7.26
CA VAL A 488 2.15 20.02 -6.80
C VAL A 488 1.51 21.16 -6.04
N LYS A 489 0.33 21.57 -6.50
CA LYS A 489 -0.56 22.46 -5.78
C LYS A 489 -1.75 21.69 -5.25
N LYS A 490 -2.07 21.90 -3.98
CA LYS A 490 -3.28 21.36 -3.36
C LYS A 490 -4.54 21.91 -4.04
N MET A 491 -5.69 21.33 -3.77
CA MET A 491 -6.96 21.77 -4.34
C MET A 491 -7.30 23.24 -4.00
N ASP A 492 -6.78 23.76 -2.91
CA ASP A 492 -6.88 25.19 -2.54
C ASP A 492 -5.89 26.09 -3.32
N LYS A 493 -5.16 25.53 -4.28
CA LYS A 493 -4.16 26.16 -5.16
C LYS A 493 -2.88 26.64 -4.47
N ARG A 494 -2.71 26.34 -3.19
CA ARG A 494 -1.42 26.58 -2.50
C ARG A 494 -0.45 25.45 -2.85
N LEU A 495 0.83 25.80 -2.87
CA LEU A 495 1.91 24.82 -3.01
C LEU A 495 1.77 23.76 -1.91
N TYR A 496 1.97 22.49 -2.28
CA TYR A 496 2.17 21.46 -1.29
C TYR A 496 3.61 21.55 -0.80
N GLU A 497 3.77 21.68 0.50
CA GLU A 497 5.05 21.75 1.19
C GLU A 497 5.08 20.63 2.23
N GLU A 498 6.09 19.77 2.16
CA GLU A 498 6.41 18.75 3.14
C GLU A 498 7.41 19.37 4.13
N GLU A 499 6.98 19.56 5.38
CA GLU A 499 7.80 20.16 6.42
C GLU A 499 8.64 19.10 7.12
N GLU A 500 9.95 19.21 7.04
CA GLU A 500 10.90 18.25 7.63
C GLU A 500 11.35 18.65 9.03
N TYR A 501 11.23 19.92 9.39
CA TYR A 501 11.71 20.48 10.68
C TYR A 501 13.18 20.15 10.97
N LYS A 502 14.01 20.09 9.91
CA LYS A 502 15.43 19.74 9.99
C LYS A 502 16.34 20.97 9.99
N THR A 503 17.62 20.73 10.23
CA THR A 503 18.60 21.81 10.51
C THR A 503 19.00 22.61 9.27
N VAL A 504 19.01 21.99 8.10
CA VAL A 504 19.59 22.60 6.86
C VAL A 504 18.50 22.95 5.86
N TYR A 505 17.59 22.02 5.61
CA TYR A 505 16.45 22.22 4.73
C TYR A 505 15.18 21.90 5.50
N ASP A 506 14.31 22.89 5.64
CA ASP A 506 13.08 22.74 6.43
C ASP A 506 11.92 22.18 5.60
N THR A 507 12.00 22.31 4.27
CA THR A 507 10.82 22.07 3.42
C THR A 507 11.24 21.43 2.10
N PHE A 508 10.48 20.42 1.68
CA PHE A 508 10.50 19.89 0.33
C PHE A 508 9.14 20.14 -0.35
N VAL A 509 9.14 20.10 -1.67
CA VAL A 509 7.92 20.17 -2.48
C VAL A 509 7.87 18.94 -3.39
N PHE A 510 6.69 18.62 -3.91
CA PHE A 510 6.54 17.51 -4.85
C PHE A 510 6.46 18.02 -6.29
N TRP A 511 7.11 17.30 -7.20
CA TRP A 511 6.88 17.45 -8.62
C TRP A 511 5.52 16.90 -9.01
N THR A 512 4.89 17.53 -10.03
CA THR A 512 3.77 16.87 -10.69
C THR A 512 4.23 15.54 -11.29
N PRO A 513 3.37 14.51 -11.41
CA PRO A 513 3.75 13.22 -11.97
C PRO A 513 4.39 13.32 -13.35
N GLN A 514 3.91 14.23 -14.22
CA GLN A 514 4.51 14.49 -15.51
C GLN A 514 5.96 15.01 -15.40
N LYS A 515 6.24 15.86 -14.39
CA LYS A 515 7.61 16.39 -14.18
C LYS A 515 8.54 15.34 -13.57
N SER A 516 8.03 14.50 -12.68
CA SER A 516 8.74 13.31 -12.19
C SER A 516 9.17 12.41 -13.34
N TYR A 517 8.26 12.09 -14.27
CA TYR A 517 8.54 11.35 -15.50
C TYR A 517 9.71 11.98 -16.29
N GLU A 518 9.64 13.28 -16.61
CA GLU A 518 10.69 13.98 -17.37
C GLU A 518 12.06 13.91 -16.69
N ASN A 519 12.09 14.11 -15.36
CA ASN A 519 13.31 14.09 -14.58
C ASN A 519 13.93 12.69 -14.57
N LEU A 520 13.14 11.65 -14.32
CA LEU A 520 13.58 10.26 -14.26
C LEU A 520 14.04 9.73 -15.62
N MET A 521 13.31 10.04 -16.71
CA MET A 521 13.75 9.71 -18.07
C MET A 521 15.06 10.41 -18.44
N THR A 522 15.26 11.65 -17.98
CA THR A 522 16.51 12.38 -18.17
C THR A 522 17.65 11.73 -17.41
N LEU A 523 17.41 11.33 -16.16
CA LEU A 523 18.39 10.61 -15.35
C LEU A 523 18.76 9.28 -16.01
N GLN A 524 17.80 8.43 -16.34
CA GLN A 524 18.02 7.15 -17.02
C GLN A 524 18.91 7.31 -18.27
N LYS A 525 18.56 8.26 -19.14
CA LYS A 525 19.33 8.54 -20.35
C LYS A 525 20.78 8.94 -20.05
N ASN A 526 21.02 9.65 -18.96
CA ASN A 526 22.37 10.09 -18.58
C ASN A 526 23.17 8.97 -17.91
N LEU A 527 22.54 8.11 -17.11
CA LEU A 527 23.13 6.91 -16.52
C LEU A 527 23.49 5.87 -17.61
N ALA A 528 22.59 5.61 -18.55
CA ALA A 528 22.80 4.68 -19.65
C ALA A 528 24.01 5.05 -20.54
N LYS A 529 24.37 6.34 -20.70
CA LYS A 529 25.59 6.77 -21.39
C LYS A 529 26.89 6.30 -20.69
N LYS A 530 26.75 5.86 -19.44
CA LYS A 530 27.82 5.39 -18.57
C LYS A 530 27.74 3.90 -18.28
N ASP A 531 26.87 3.19 -19.01
CA ASP A 531 26.56 1.77 -18.81
C ASP A 531 26.07 1.45 -17.39
N ILE A 532 25.33 2.38 -16.78
CA ILE A 532 24.68 2.23 -15.48
C ILE A 532 23.20 2.02 -15.72
N HIS A 533 22.68 0.85 -15.32
CA HIS A 533 21.32 0.38 -15.57
C HIS A 533 20.59 -0.07 -14.29
N GLU A 534 21.13 0.22 -13.14
CA GLU A 534 20.60 -0.15 -11.82
C GLU A 534 20.20 1.12 -11.06
N LEU A 535 18.91 1.23 -10.69
CA LEU A 535 18.33 2.41 -10.02
C LEU A 535 17.38 1.98 -8.91
N ALA A 536 17.57 2.55 -7.73
CA ALA A 536 16.62 2.43 -6.61
C ALA A 536 15.78 3.69 -6.48
N LEU A 537 14.47 3.55 -6.34
CA LEU A 537 13.51 4.65 -6.36
C LEU A 537 12.59 4.63 -5.14
N GLY A 538 12.48 5.81 -4.50
CA GLY A 538 11.40 6.17 -3.59
C GLY A 538 10.39 7.12 -4.23
N GLY A 539 9.27 7.34 -3.58
CA GLY A 539 8.26 8.33 -3.91
C GLY A 539 7.30 7.91 -5.03
N VAL A 540 7.76 7.76 -6.26
CA VAL A 540 6.90 7.43 -7.42
C VAL A 540 6.20 6.08 -7.32
N CYS A 541 6.66 5.20 -6.47
CA CYS A 541 6.12 3.85 -6.32
C CYS A 541 5.16 3.70 -5.12
N ASN A 542 5.09 4.69 -4.23
CA ASN A 542 4.36 4.57 -2.97
C ASN A 542 3.54 5.81 -2.58
N THR A 543 3.60 6.91 -3.35
CA THR A 543 2.93 8.16 -2.98
C THR A 543 2.01 8.65 -4.10
N LEU A 544 0.70 8.51 -3.88
CA LEU A 544 -0.33 8.95 -4.82
C LEU A 544 -1.10 10.15 -4.26
N PHE A 545 -1.35 11.15 -5.09
CA PHE A 545 -2.05 12.38 -4.66
C PHE A 545 -2.90 13.00 -5.76
N THR A 546 -3.94 13.67 -5.33
CA THR A 546 -4.72 14.61 -6.14
C THR A 546 -3.99 15.96 -6.20
N TYR A 547 -4.05 16.68 -7.31
CA TYR A 547 -3.45 17.99 -7.41
C TYR A 547 -4.24 18.93 -8.34
N ALA A 548 -4.08 20.22 -8.13
CA ALA A 548 -4.66 21.24 -9.00
C ALA A 548 -3.71 21.58 -10.15
N LEU A 549 -4.19 21.43 -11.40
CA LEU A 549 -3.53 21.91 -12.61
C LEU A 549 -4.35 23.05 -13.21
N GLY A 550 -3.94 24.29 -12.95
CA GLY A 550 -4.77 25.46 -13.23
C GLY A 550 -6.08 25.42 -12.45
N ASP A 551 -7.21 25.32 -13.16
CA ASP A 551 -8.55 25.19 -12.57
C ASP A 551 -9.06 23.75 -12.59
N THR A 552 -8.29 22.81 -13.10
CA THR A 552 -8.67 21.40 -13.25
C THR A 552 -8.10 20.56 -12.10
N MET A 553 -8.90 19.65 -11.57
CA MET A 553 -8.47 18.63 -10.64
C MET A 553 -7.82 17.47 -11.42
N GLN A 554 -6.62 17.11 -11.03
CA GLN A 554 -5.99 15.85 -11.44
C GLN A 554 -6.10 14.88 -10.27
N THR A 555 -6.69 13.73 -10.50
CA THR A 555 -7.01 12.74 -9.45
C THR A 555 -5.83 11.84 -9.12
N ARG A 556 -5.94 11.06 -8.05
CA ARG A 556 -4.96 9.99 -7.75
C ARG A 556 -4.87 8.96 -8.87
N SER A 557 -5.97 8.70 -9.59
CA SER A 557 -5.96 7.81 -10.77
C SER A 557 -5.04 8.35 -11.88
N VAL A 558 -5.02 9.67 -12.09
CA VAL A 558 -4.07 10.31 -13.03
C VAL A 558 -2.62 10.16 -12.54
N SER A 559 -2.37 10.36 -11.25
CA SER A 559 -1.03 10.16 -10.68
C SER A 559 -0.58 8.71 -10.83
N LYS A 560 -1.45 7.74 -10.50
CA LYS A 560 -1.22 6.30 -10.66
C LYS A 560 -0.87 5.95 -12.11
N TYR A 561 -1.67 6.40 -13.07
CA TYR A 561 -1.44 6.17 -14.49
C TYR A 561 -0.09 6.72 -14.99
N LEU A 562 0.24 7.96 -14.61
CA LEU A 562 1.51 8.57 -15.03
C LEU A 562 2.73 7.89 -14.37
N TYR A 563 2.62 7.43 -13.14
CA TYR A 563 3.68 6.66 -12.48
C TYR A 563 3.80 5.24 -13.01
N ASP A 564 2.67 4.57 -13.34
CA ASP A 564 2.68 3.27 -14.03
C ASP A 564 3.45 3.35 -15.33
N ARG A 565 3.10 4.33 -16.18
CA ARG A 565 3.81 4.61 -17.42
C ARG A 565 5.29 4.96 -17.20
N THR A 566 5.61 5.72 -16.15
CA THR A 566 7.00 6.08 -15.81
C THR A 566 7.82 4.84 -15.49
N LEU A 567 7.27 3.97 -14.63
CA LEU A 567 7.96 2.75 -14.20
C LEU A 567 8.04 1.72 -15.34
N GLU A 568 7.01 1.63 -16.20
CA GLU A 568 7.04 0.80 -17.41
C GLU A 568 8.21 1.20 -18.34
N GLU A 569 8.31 2.49 -18.69
CA GLU A 569 9.39 2.96 -19.57
C GLU A 569 10.78 2.82 -18.92
N LEU A 570 10.89 3.08 -17.61
CA LEU A 570 12.15 2.90 -16.88
C LEU A 570 12.60 1.44 -16.87
N SER A 571 11.69 0.53 -16.50
CA SER A 571 12.00 -0.90 -16.35
C SER A 571 12.38 -1.57 -17.66
N GLY A 572 12.02 -1.00 -18.80
CA GLY A 572 12.42 -1.49 -20.11
C GLY A 572 13.95 -1.48 -20.38
N ASN A 573 14.71 -0.63 -19.70
CA ASN A 573 16.16 -0.50 -19.87
C ASN A 573 16.93 -0.35 -18.55
N THR A 574 16.25 -0.45 -17.41
CA THR A 574 16.84 -0.24 -16.08
C THR A 574 16.27 -1.27 -15.12
N GLN A 575 17.13 -1.91 -14.35
CA GLN A 575 16.69 -2.74 -13.23
C GLN A 575 16.29 -1.81 -12.08
N LEU A 576 15.07 -1.97 -11.58
CA LEU A 576 14.53 -1.14 -10.52
C LEU A 576 14.49 -1.89 -9.20
N LEU A 577 14.87 -1.21 -8.12
CA LEU A 577 14.45 -1.50 -6.75
C LEU A 577 13.43 -0.44 -6.35
N LEU A 578 12.31 -0.85 -5.80
CA LEU A 578 11.25 0.06 -5.36
C LEU A 578 11.08 -0.02 -3.84
N GLU A 579 11.03 1.15 -3.23
CA GLU A 579 10.86 1.31 -1.79
C GLU A 579 9.36 1.24 -1.44
N THR A 580 8.95 0.25 -0.61
CA THR A 580 7.56 0.02 -0.18
C THR A 580 6.52 0.22 -1.30
N PRO A 581 6.65 -0.45 -2.46
CA PRO A 581 5.82 -0.14 -3.61
C PRO A 581 4.36 -0.56 -3.42
N ALA A 582 3.43 0.25 -3.95
CA ALA A 582 2.04 -0.12 -4.13
C ALA A 582 1.91 -1.35 -5.06
N ALA A 583 0.92 -2.22 -4.81
CA ALA A 583 0.77 -3.49 -5.53
C ALA A 583 0.66 -3.32 -7.06
N CYS A 584 0.07 -2.23 -7.54
CA CYS A 584 -0.02 -1.93 -8.97
C CYS A 584 1.34 -1.76 -9.67
N TYR A 585 2.44 -1.57 -8.91
CA TYR A 585 3.79 -1.37 -9.44
C TYR A 585 4.73 -2.56 -9.23
N TRP A 586 4.31 -3.63 -8.54
CA TRP A 586 5.16 -4.80 -8.26
C TRP A 586 5.74 -5.46 -9.52
N LYS A 587 5.03 -5.40 -10.64
CA LYS A 587 5.47 -5.92 -11.94
C LYS A 587 6.76 -5.27 -12.49
N TYR A 588 7.11 -4.06 -12.03
CA TYR A 588 8.24 -3.30 -12.55
C TYR A 588 9.54 -3.43 -11.74
N THR A 589 9.47 -4.02 -10.55
CA THR A 589 10.63 -4.11 -9.67
C THR A 589 11.30 -5.48 -9.70
N LYS A 590 12.63 -5.50 -9.52
CA LYS A 590 13.40 -6.72 -9.30
C LYS A 590 13.19 -7.24 -7.87
N ALA A 591 13.15 -6.32 -6.91
CA ALA A 591 12.92 -6.59 -5.49
C ALA A 591 12.30 -5.36 -4.82
N MET A 592 11.66 -5.58 -3.68
CA MET A 592 11.08 -4.53 -2.84
C MET A 592 11.99 -4.25 -1.65
N THR A 593 12.14 -2.98 -1.28
CA THR A 593 12.94 -2.57 -0.14
C THR A 593 12.08 -1.91 0.94
N ASP A 594 12.60 -1.88 2.15
CA ASP A 594 11.95 -1.27 3.33
C ASP A 594 10.56 -1.89 3.60
N MET A 595 10.49 -3.24 3.45
CA MET A 595 9.26 -3.99 3.63
C MET A 595 9.03 -4.32 5.11
N PRO A 596 7.80 -4.12 5.61
CA PRO A 596 7.47 -4.40 7.00
C PRO A 596 7.54 -5.92 7.29
N THR A 597 8.12 -6.28 8.44
CA THR A 597 8.20 -7.68 8.91
C THR A 597 7.02 -8.06 9.81
N ALA A 598 6.23 -7.08 10.26
CA ALA A 598 5.08 -7.23 11.14
C ALA A 598 4.00 -6.19 10.77
N ASP A 599 2.93 -6.12 11.54
CA ASP A 599 1.98 -5.01 11.52
C ASP A 599 2.54 -3.80 12.32
N SER A 600 1.81 -2.67 12.30
CA SER A 600 2.15 -1.46 13.06
C SER A 600 1.93 -1.60 14.57
N ASN A 601 1.36 -2.70 15.04
CA ASN A 601 0.82 -2.85 16.38
C ASN A 601 -0.22 -1.76 16.69
N TYR A 602 -1.12 -1.52 15.73
CA TYR A 602 -2.15 -0.51 15.83
C TYR A 602 -3.22 -0.92 16.86
N ILE A 603 -3.81 0.06 17.53
CA ILE A 603 -4.73 -0.17 18.68
C ILE A 603 -5.91 -1.11 18.36
N TYR A 604 -6.32 -1.22 17.11
CA TYR A 604 -7.44 -2.09 16.70
C TYR A 604 -7.02 -3.51 16.36
N THR A 605 -5.73 -3.77 16.10
CA THR A 605 -5.23 -5.11 15.74
C THR A 605 -4.98 -5.95 16.98
N ASP A 606 -5.26 -7.25 16.88
CA ASP A 606 -5.05 -8.21 17.96
C ASP A 606 -3.85 -9.12 17.71
N GLN A 607 -3.52 -9.38 16.43
CA GLN A 607 -2.40 -10.26 16.07
C GLN A 607 -1.77 -9.84 14.75
N SER A 608 -0.44 -9.75 14.73
CA SER A 608 0.37 -9.65 13.51
C SER A 608 0.45 -10.99 12.80
N VAL A 609 0.33 -10.99 11.45
CA VAL A 609 0.47 -12.17 10.60
C VAL A 609 1.29 -11.86 9.36
N PRO A 610 2.12 -12.79 8.86
CA PRO A 610 3.01 -12.53 7.72
C PRO A 610 2.29 -12.73 6.37
N PHE A 611 1.17 -12.03 6.16
CA PHE A 611 0.33 -12.20 4.98
C PHE A 611 1.07 -11.89 3.67
N LEU A 612 1.74 -10.72 3.59
CA LEU A 612 2.52 -10.36 2.40
C LEU A 612 3.68 -11.34 2.16
N SER A 613 4.32 -11.79 3.24
CA SER A 613 5.40 -12.77 3.15
C SER A 613 4.92 -14.11 2.59
N ILE A 614 3.77 -14.62 3.06
CA ILE A 614 3.17 -15.85 2.54
C ILE A 614 2.79 -15.67 1.06
N ALA A 615 2.21 -14.52 0.71
CA ALA A 615 1.78 -14.26 -0.66
C ALA A 615 2.94 -14.09 -1.64
N LEU A 616 4.06 -13.49 -1.23
CA LEU A 616 5.10 -13.02 -2.15
C LEU A 616 6.41 -13.83 -2.09
N LYS A 617 6.69 -14.61 -1.03
CA LYS A 617 7.90 -15.46 -0.99
C LYS A 617 7.92 -16.44 -2.17
N GLY A 618 9.04 -16.52 -2.88
CA GLY A 618 9.19 -17.26 -4.12
C GLY A 618 8.70 -16.57 -5.40
N ILE A 619 8.10 -15.38 -5.26
CA ILE A 619 7.65 -14.55 -6.39
C ILE A 619 8.43 -13.24 -6.45
N MET A 620 8.64 -12.60 -5.29
CA MET A 620 9.24 -11.27 -5.18
C MET A 620 10.20 -11.22 -3.99
N PRO A 621 11.50 -10.99 -4.22
CA PRO A 621 12.44 -10.75 -3.14
C PRO A 621 12.07 -9.48 -2.36
N MET A 622 12.05 -9.58 -1.05
CA MET A 622 11.73 -8.49 -0.14
C MET A 622 12.89 -8.24 0.82
N TYR A 623 13.26 -6.98 1.00
CA TYR A 623 14.29 -6.54 1.94
C TYR A 623 13.63 -5.73 3.06
N SER A 624 14.04 -5.99 4.28
CA SER A 624 13.48 -5.39 5.49
C SER A 624 13.83 -3.91 5.66
N ASP A 625 13.21 -3.27 6.65
CA ASP A 625 13.77 -2.09 7.29
C ASP A 625 15.14 -2.38 7.88
N TYR A 626 15.85 -1.34 8.32
CA TYR A 626 17.25 -1.46 8.73
C TYR A 626 17.40 -2.09 10.12
N VAL A 627 18.01 -3.27 10.15
CA VAL A 627 18.33 -4.04 11.36
C VAL A 627 19.04 -3.19 12.43
N ASN A 628 19.90 -2.29 12.02
CA ASN A 628 20.69 -1.49 12.96
C ASN A 628 19.92 -0.35 13.65
N PHE A 629 18.66 -0.12 13.28
CA PHE A 629 17.75 0.79 14.00
C PHE A 629 16.79 0.04 14.93
N GLU A 630 16.76 -1.29 14.88
CA GLU A 630 15.87 -2.09 15.70
C GLU A 630 16.35 -2.22 17.14
N ALA A 631 15.40 -1.98 18.08
CA ALA A 631 15.72 -2.01 19.52
C ALA A 631 15.97 -3.43 20.04
N ASN A 632 15.26 -4.43 19.51
CA ASN A 632 15.40 -5.84 19.88
C ASN A 632 15.96 -6.65 18.71
N GLU A 633 17.26 -6.63 18.58
CA GLU A 633 17.99 -7.26 17.47
C GLU A 633 17.65 -8.75 17.29
N ARG A 634 17.56 -9.54 18.40
CA ARG A 634 17.31 -10.98 18.29
C ARG A 634 15.89 -11.30 17.87
N GLU A 635 14.92 -10.58 18.37
CA GLU A 635 13.51 -10.72 17.99
C GLU A 635 13.34 -10.35 16.50
N TYR A 636 13.95 -9.26 16.07
CA TYR A 636 13.91 -8.85 14.66
C TYR A 636 14.58 -9.88 13.75
N PHE A 637 15.72 -10.44 14.15
CA PHE A 637 16.34 -11.55 13.43
C PHE A 637 15.38 -12.74 13.26
N LEU A 638 14.69 -13.13 14.33
CA LEU A 638 13.70 -14.21 14.27
C LEU A 638 12.51 -13.87 13.36
N LYS A 639 12.11 -12.61 13.30
CA LYS A 639 11.10 -12.14 12.34
C LYS A 639 11.56 -12.30 10.89
N LEU A 640 12.84 -12.05 10.59
CA LEU A 640 13.39 -12.29 9.27
C LEU A 640 13.38 -13.79 8.90
N VAL A 641 13.66 -14.67 9.87
CA VAL A 641 13.55 -16.12 9.71
C VAL A 641 12.10 -16.54 9.45
N GLU A 642 11.14 -15.98 10.21
CA GLU A 642 9.70 -16.27 10.09
C GLU A 642 9.13 -15.86 8.74
N THR A 643 9.46 -14.64 8.32
CA THR A 643 8.87 -14.02 7.12
C THR A 643 9.60 -14.36 5.82
N GLY A 644 10.84 -14.81 5.91
CA GLY A 644 11.71 -15.00 4.75
C GLY A 644 12.11 -13.70 4.05
N ILE A 645 11.96 -12.54 4.74
CA ILE A 645 12.42 -11.23 4.28
C ILE A 645 13.92 -11.09 4.53
N TYR A 646 14.66 -10.51 3.60
CA TYR A 646 16.11 -10.39 3.66
C TYR A 646 16.55 -9.18 4.49
N PRO A 647 17.69 -9.29 5.20
CA PRO A 647 18.16 -8.24 6.11
C PRO A 647 18.71 -7.04 5.36
N SER A 648 18.51 -5.85 5.94
CA SER A 648 19.04 -4.59 5.48
C SER A 648 19.82 -3.87 6.58
N PHE A 649 20.94 -3.22 6.20
CA PHE A 649 21.72 -2.37 7.09
C PHE A 649 21.96 -1.00 6.43
N TYR A 650 21.78 0.08 7.19
CA TYR A 650 22.13 1.43 6.76
C TYR A 650 23.47 1.84 7.35
N LEU A 651 24.46 2.09 6.51
CA LEU A 651 25.84 2.16 6.94
C LEU A 651 26.52 3.49 6.60
N THR A 652 27.38 3.93 7.53
CA THR A 652 28.36 4.98 7.33
C THR A 652 29.74 4.45 7.71
N TRP A 653 30.79 4.96 7.07
CA TRP A 653 32.16 4.70 7.49
C TRP A 653 32.54 5.54 8.71
N GLU A 654 32.23 6.85 8.63
CA GLU A 654 32.45 7.79 9.71
C GLU A 654 31.43 7.58 10.84
N ASP A 655 31.77 8.05 12.03
CA ASP A 655 30.85 8.07 13.18
C ASP A 655 29.62 8.93 12.84
N PRO A 656 28.40 8.47 13.09
CA PRO A 656 27.16 9.19 12.74
C PRO A 656 27.01 10.54 13.45
N SER A 657 27.78 10.84 14.48
CA SER A 657 27.83 12.18 15.08
C SER A 657 28.24 13.29 14.10
N ALA A 658 28.90 12.92 12.99
CA ALA A 658 29.20 13.84 11.89
C ALA A 658 27.92 14.42 11.24
N LEU A 659 26.79 13.71 11.32
CA LEU A 659 25.51 14.07 10.70
C LEU A 659 24.62 14.95 11.57
N ILE A 660 25.00 15.25 12.80
CA ILE A 660 24.15 15.94 13.82
C ILE A 660 23.59 17.29 13.32
N TYR A 661 24.33 17.99 12.45
CA TYR A 661 23.93 19.30 11.89
C TYR A 661 23.48 19.23 10.44
N THR A 662 23.12 18.05 9.95
CA THR A 662 22.58 17.80 8.60
C THR A 662 21.10 17.39 8.64
N ASN A 663 20.49 17.21 7.49
CA ASN A 663 19.13 16.65 7.43
C ASN A 663 19.10 15.17 7.83
N SER A 664 20.22 14.46 7.73
CA SER A 664 20.37 13.05 8.12
C SER A 664 20.72 12.86 9.61
N SER A 665 20.36 13.81 10.48
CA SER A 665 20.65 13.74 11.93
C SER A 665 19.94 12.59 12.67
N ASP A 666 18.96 11.93 12.06
CA ASP A 666 18.28 10.73 12.52
C ASP A 666 19.05 9.43 12.24
N VAL A 667 20.09 9.48 11.42
CA VAL A 667 21.01 8.36 11.18
C VAL A 667 22.03 8.29 12.33
N TYR A 668 21.59 7.84 13.49
CA TYR A 668 22.35 7.90 14.75
C TYR A 668 23.14 6.62 15.08
N THR A 669 22.89 5.52 14.37
CA THR A 669 23.50 4.21 14.65
C THR A 669 23.82 3.46 13.35
N SER A 670 24.85 3.90 12.62
CA SER A 670 25.14 3.42 11.26
C SER A 670 26.61 3.06 11.00
N GLN A 671 27.53 3.28 11.97
CA GLN A 671 28.95 3.08 11.71
C GLN A 671 29.26 1.62 11.41
N TYR A 672 29.82 1.33 10.21
CA TYR A 672 30.16 -0.03 9.77
C TYR A 672 31.00 -0.82 10.78
N SER A 673 32.02 -0.18 11.39
CA SER A 673 32.90 -0.85 12.36
C SER A 673 32.15 -1.43 13.58
N VAL A 674 30.95 -0.90 13.89
CA VAL A 674 30.09 -1.40 14.98
C VAL A 674 29.31 -2.63 14.51
N TYR A 675 28.83 -2.64 13.26
CA TYR A 675 27.87 -3.65 12.76
C TYR A 675 28.51 -4.80 11.98
N LYS A 676 29.78 -4.72 11.60
CA LYS A 676 30.43 -5.72 10.74
C LYS A 676 30.33 -7.16 11.25
N GLU A 677 30.43 -7.39 12.56
CA GLU A 677 30.27 -8.74 13.11
C GLU A 677 28.82 -9.24 13.02
N GLN A 678 27.85 -8.34 13.22
CA GLN A 678 26.45 -8.62 13.08
C GLN A 678 26.08 -8.91 11.61
N ILE A 679 26.61 -8.15 10.65
CA ILE A 679 26.43 -8.38 9.23
C ILE A 679 26.87 -9.78 8.83
N VAL A 680 28.06 -10.21 9.26
CA VAL A 680 28.57 -11.56 8.96
C VAL A 680 27.67 -12.63 9.56
N ARG A 681 27.29 -12.49 10.83
CA ARG A 681 26.39 -13.44 11.50
C ARG A 681 25.04 -13.54 10.80
N TYR A 682 24.38 -12.42 10.47
CA TYR A 682 23.10 -12.39 9.75
C TYR A 682 23.23 -13.03 8.36
N TYR A 683 24.31 -12.73 7.67
CA TYR A 683 24.57 -13.33 6.37
C TYR A 683 24.68 -14.86 6.45
N GLU A 684 25.51 -15.39 7.35
CA GLU A 684 25.76 -16.84 7.49
C GLU A 684 24.48 -17.59 7.89
N GLU A 685 23.77 -17.10 8.93
CA GLU A 685 22.58 -17.79 9.44
C GLU A 685 21.41 -17.69 8.46
N LEU A 686 21.11 -16.51 7.91
CA LEU A 686 19.95 -16.34 7.00
C LEU A 686 20.22 -16.96 5.61
N LYS A 687 21.48 -16.97 5.17
CA LYS A 687 21.83 -17.72 3.96
C LYS A 687 21.55 -19.21 4.11
N ALA A 688 21.89 -19.81 5.25
CA ALA A 688 21.60 -21.22 5.53
C ALA A 688 20.08 -21.50 5.57
N VAL A 689 19.28 -20.58 6.16
CA VAL A 689 17.81 -20.66 6.12
C VAL A 689 17.32 -20.62 4.68
N ASN A 690 17.78 -19.63 3.90
CA ASN A 690 17.32 -19.48 2.52
C ASN A 690 17.72 -20.67 1.63
N GLU A 691 18.92 -21.23 1.80
CA GLU A 691 19.36 -22.43 1.06
C GLU A 691 18.45 -23.64 1.32
N ALA A 692 17.85 -23.75 2.53
CA ALA A 692 16.91 -24.82 2.85
C ALA A 692 15.56 -24.64 2.14
N VAL A 693 15.14 -23.38 1.86
CA VAL A 693 13.82 -23.04 1.33
C VAL A 693 13.86 -22.35 -0.03
N ALA A 694 15.02 -22.32 -0.70
CA ALA A 694 15.22 -21.61 -1.97
C ALA A 694 14.20 -22.04 -3.03
N GLY A 695 13.56 -21.05 -3.68
CA GLY A 695 12.55 -21.28 -4.72
C GLY A 695 11.21 -21.84 -4.23
N SER A 696 11.02 -21.96 -2.90
CA SER A 696 9.82 -22.50 -2.31
C SER A 696 8.88 -21.42 -1.82
N TYR A 697 7.58 -21.72 -1.79
CA TYR A 697 6.54 -20.87 -1.21
C TYR A 697 6.34 -21.21 0.26
N ILE A 698 5.99 -20.23 1.07
CA ILE A 698 5.40 -20.48 2.39
C ILE A 698 4.00 -21.09 2.14
N ASP A 699 3.77 -22.29 2.67
CA ASP A 699 2.52 -23.04 2.51
C ASP A 699 1.63 -22.93 3.75
N GLU A 700 2.22 -23.05 4.96
CA GLU A 700 1.51 -22.90 6.23
C GLU A 700 2.30 -22.01 7.19
N HIS A 701 1.57 -21.28 7.99
CA HIS A 701 2.11 -20.49 9.10
C HIS A 701 1.17 -20.63 10.30
N GLU A 702 1.69 -21.15 11.39
CA GLU A 702 0.90 -21.47 12.58
C GLU A 702 1.54 -20.91 13.84
N GLN A 703 0.74 -20.30 14.70
CA GLN A 703 1.13 -20.05 16.07
C GLN A 703 0.59 -21.18 16.95
N LEU A 704 1.48 -22.06 17.41
CA LEU A 704 1.12 -23.22 18.22
C LEU A 704 0.67 -22.80 19.63
N ALA A 705 -0.15 -23.65 20.26
CA ALA A 705 -0.74 -23.35 21.58
C ALA A 705 0.30 -23.13 22.70
N ASN A 706 1.54 -23.61 22.53
CA ASN A 706 2.64 -23.38 23.47
C ASN A 706 3.45 -22.12 23.20
N GLY A 707 3.11 -21.36 22.13
CA GLY A 707 3.78 -20.11 21.74
C GLY A 707 4.92 -20.24 20.73
N LEU A 708 5.21 -21.48 20.23
CA LEU A 708 6.08 -21.63 19.08
C LEU A 708 5.38 -21.15 17.81
N VAL A 709 6.13 -20.54 16.91
CA VAL A 709 5.71 -20.30 15.54
C VAL A 709 6.26 -21.41 14.65
N LYS A 710 5.42 -21.96 13.78
CA LYS A 710 5.76 -22.99 12.81
C LYS A 710 5.48 -22.48 11.41
N VAL A 711 6.50 -22.48 10.56
CA VAL A 711 6.41 -22.06 9.16
C VAL A 711 6.74 -23.28 8.28
N THR A 712 5.80 -23.73 7.48
CA THR A 712 5.98 -24.85 6.55
C THR A 712 6.08 -24.35 5.12
N TYR A 713 7.06 -24.84 4.40
CA TYR A 713 7.28 -24.55 2.98
C TYR A 713 6.80 -25.70 2.10
N ASP A 714 6.42 -25.42 0.86
CA ASP A 714 5.90 -26.40 -0.11
C ASP A 714 6.92 -27.48 -0.51
N ASN A 715 8.21 -27.27 -0.25
CA ASN A 715 9.26 -28.29 -0.39
C ASN A 715 9.35 -29.25 0.81
N GLY A 716 8.48 -29.11 1.81
CA GLY A 716 8.41 -29.94 3.02
C GLY A 716 9.36 -29.53 4.14
N VAL A 717 10.13 -28.45 3.98
CA VAL A 717 10.94 -27.88 5.07
C VAL A 717 10.01 -27.15 6.03
N THR A 718 10.24 -27.36 7.33
CA THR A 718 9.50 -26.68 8.40
C THR A 718 10.49 -25.93 9.30
N ILE A 719 10.18 -24.68 9.64
CA ILE A 719 10.99 -23.87 10.55
C ILE A 719 10.17 -23.63 11.82
N TYR A 720 10.75 -23.97 12.97
CA TYR A 720 10.16 -23.71 14.29
C TYR A 720 10.89 -22.54 14.93
N ILE A 721 10.15 -21.53 15.38
CA ILE A 721 10.70 -20.26 15.91
C ILE A 721 10.15 -20.04 17.32
N ASN A 722 11.04 -19.75 18.25
CA ASN A 722 10.73 -19.53 19.66
C ASN A 722 11.10 -18.12 20.09
N TYR A 723 10.10 -17.28 20.29
CA TYR A 723 10.27 -15.90 20.79
C TYR A 723 10.36 -15.82 22.33
N SER A 724 10.10 -16.92 23.04
CA SER A 724 10.06 -16.91 24.50
C SER A 724 11.46 -17.01 25.13
N ASP A 725 11.53 -16.77 26.45
CA ASP A 725 12.73 -16.84 27.28
C ASP A 725 13.09 -18.24 27.80
N LYS A 726 12.41 -19.28 27.29
CA LYS A 726 12.60 -20.68 27.70
C LYS A 726 12.49 -21.62 26.50
N ALA A 727 13.13 -22.80 26.61
CA ALA A 727 13.01 -23.82 25.58
C ALA A 727 11.55 -24.34 25.46
N LEU A 728 11.07 -24.49 24.24
CA LEU A 728 9.75 -25.04 23.90
C LEU A 728 9.91 -26.23 22.96
N SER A 729 8.92 -27.12 22.94
CA SER A 729 8.96 -28.30 22.07
C SER A 729 7.64 -28.53 21.39
N ALA A 730 7.70 -28.89 20.08
CA ALA A 730 6.59 -29.36 19.28
C ALA A 730 7.09 -30.39 18.25
N ASP A 731 6.25 -31.34 17.86
CA ASP A 731 6.54 -32.37 16.85
C ASP A 731 7.84 -33.17 17.12
N GLY A 732 8.26 -33.28 18.38
CA GLY A 732 9.50 -33.94 18.78
C GLY A 732 10.78 -33.10 18.62
N ILE A 733 10.64 -31.84 18.20
CA ILE A 733 11.71 -30.85 18.06
C ILE A 733 11.69 -29.93 19.27
N THR A 734 12.87 -29.66 19.85
CA THR A 734 13.05 -28.67 20.92
C THR A 734 13.76 -27.44 20.36
N VAL A 735 13.19 -26.27 20.60
CA VAL A 735 13.75 -24.97 20.20
C VAL A 735 14.15 -24.22 21.47
N GLU A 736 15.40 -23.85 21.57
CA GLU A 736 15.93 -23.09 22.69
C GLU A 736 15.28 -21.69 22.79
N ALA A 737 15.50 -21.01 23.92
CA ALA A 737 14.98 -19.66 24.16
C ALA A 737 15.51 -18.67 23.10
N SER A 738 14.62 -17.85 22.53
CA SER A 738 14.95 -16.84 21.50
C SER A 738 15.77 -17.43 20.35
N ASP A 739 15.33 -18.59 19.81
CA ASP A 739 16.05 -19.32 18.78
C ASP A 739 15.10 -19.96 17.74
N TYR A 740 15.65 -20.62 16.72
CA TYR A 740 14.90 -21.33 15.70
C TYR A 740 15.55 -22.68 15.34
N VAL A 741 14.77 -23.57 14.79
CA VAL A 741 15.26 -24.88 14.27
C VAL A 741 14.63 -25.19 12.91
N ILE A 742 15.47 -25.58 11.96
CA ILE A 742 15.02 -26.07 10.65
C ILE A 742 14.76 -27.57 10.77
N GLY A 743 13.48 -27.98 10.65
CA GLY A 743 13.04 -29.38 10.56
C GLY A 743 12.91 -29.84 9.11
N ARG A 744 12.86 -31.14 8.92
CA ARG A 744 12.61 -31.78 7.61
C ARG A 744 11.59 -32.88 7.76
#